data_079127eb2153f2350fdc4b68085ff409
#
_entry.id   079127eb2153f2350fdc4b68085ff409
#
_cell.length_a   1.000
_cell.length_b   1.000
_cell.length_c   1.000
_cell.angle_alpha   90.00
_cell.angle_beta   90.00
_cell.angle_gamma   90.00
#
_symmetry.space_group_name_H-M   'P 1'
#
loop_
_entity.id
_entity.type
_entity.pdbx_description
1 polymer ?
#
loop_
_entity_poly.entity_id
_entity_poly.type
_entity_poly.pdbx_seq_one_letter_code
_entity_poly.pdbx_strand_id
1 'polypeptide(L)'
;MFSLLLHTSAIGLLTIVSTLNITHTLYMTNLSRITVSAGNLKRTVLTFLLLLTVSFAMASGRSYRFRVMSRVFRYASTVDTSRLRSVDTRAYLKYDIRINRRNAILLAIPTMFAVANGGDREYIGETYDRITIGKNGEIKAKRLLDRSTVPHQMNTMPTLFKYLTPRPYEEMLIEGRVLSPFHFRNRRFYRYQVTPFSVNEALVSFRPRTNNTQMVRGWARVDIHSGRILEGAFDGEYDMIRFHIAVTMGTKGAWSVLPSECSLNSRFLFLGNDITSEYTLAIGLPKVIGDTIVNRRDTALINRVRPIPLTSHEEYLYHKYYAARNKGNDTLRSDGKEQKKTFSHRFWGAVGRGLVDKMKQDFGSKGQGSVRVAPILNPLYFSYSSRRGFTYKFDIRGSYYFNDHQALQLRFKAGYAFKEKQFFFNLPFTFYLDRKHDAYIRTEWDSGRRMTSSEVVDAIKKERADSIDWDALNLTYFRSHYLKVFAHYDPTPQWGLETGIITRKRRAIFTDGFSQADKPSHYTSVAPLLELTYRPTGYNGPVFTLDYERSFRGLMGSNTAYERMEIDGQYIHRLSALSSLQMRAGAGFYTHKGPDSYFLDYTNFRENNVPGGWNDDWACSFELLNSNWYNASEYYVRANIAYESPLMLLSRLPLCGRLIEKERIYFNALAVRNLNPYIEWGYGFRTRAISVGAFVSQHKWDFKEATIRVGIELFRHW
;
A
#
# COMPACT_ATOMS: atom_id res chain seq x y z
N MET A 1 -24.20 -12.79 24.56
CA MET A 1 -24.50 -12.78 23.11
C MET A 1 -24.71 -14.18 22.52
N PHE A 2 -24.10 -15.23 23.05
CA PHE A 2 -24.33 -16.63 22.63
C PHE A 2 -25.65 -17.21 23.15
N SER A 3 -26.17 -16.71 24.25
CA SER A 3 -27.45 -17.15 24.84
C SER A 3 -28.69 -16.63 24.06
N LEU A 4 -28.60 -15.49 23.40
CA LEU A 4 -29.71 -14.93 22.61
C LEU A 4 -29.92 -15.63 21.26
N LEU A 5 -28.88 -16.22 20.68
CA LEU A 5 -28.95 -16.94 19.40
C LEU A 5 -29.52 -18.36 19.54
N LEU A 6 -29.42 -18.95 20.72
CA LEU A 6 -30.04 -20.23 21.04
C LEU A 6 -31.54 -20.09 21.34
N HIS A 7 -31.99 -18.96 21.90
CA HIS A 7 -33.40 -18.72 22.14
C HIS A 7 -34.21 -18.41 20.88
N THR A 8 -33.61 -17.74 19.89
CA THR A 8 -34.28 -17.44 18.61
C THR A 8 -34.46 -18.66 17.73
N SER A 9 -33.53 -19.62 17.76
CA SER A 9 -33.67 -20.88 17.02
C SER A 9 -34.68 -21.85 17.68
N ALA A 10 -34.80 -21.84 19.02
CA ALA A 10 -35.79 -22.65 19.75
C ALA A 10 -37.22 -22.14 19.53
N ILE A 11 -37.43 -20.82 19.49
CA ILE A 11 -38.74 -20.21 19.23
C ILE A 11 -39.15 -20.45 17.76
N GLY A 12 -38.21 -20.43 16.81
CA GLY A 12 -38.47 -20.78 15.42
C GLY A 12 -38.92 -22.26 15.22
N LEU A 13 -38.32 -23.19 15.94
CA LEU A 13 -38.71 -24.60 15.91
C LEU A 13 -40.05 -24.83 16.60
N LEU A 14 -40.34 -24.18 17.71
CA LEU A 14 -41.64 -24.30 18.41
C LEU A 14 -42.79 -23.71 17.57
N THR A 15 -42.56 -22.62 16.83
CA THR A 15 -43.57 -22.09 15.91
C THR A 15 -43.86 -23.00 14.73
N ILE A 16 -42.85 -23.69 14.18
CA ILE A 16 -43.03 -24.66 13.11
C ILE A 16 -43.73 -25.91 13.60
N VAL A 17 -43.44 -26.38 14.80
CA VAL A 17 -44.08 -27.54 15.40
C VAL A 17 -45.52 -27.24 15.78
N SER A 18 -45.80 -26.03 16.29
CA SER A 18 -47.17 -25.61 16.63
C SER A 18 -48.06 -25.39 15.40
N THR A 19 -47.49 -24.80 14.31
CA THR A 19 -48.21 -24.69 13.03
C THR A 19 -48.46 -26.03 12.38
N LEU A 20 -47.53 -26.99 12.47
CA LEU A 20 -47.75 -28.36 12.01
C LEU A 20 -48.83 -29.12 12.81
N ASN A 21 -48.89 -28.94 14.12
CA ASN A 21 -49.94 -29.55 14.96
C ASN A 21 -51.33 -28.92 14.74
N ILE A 22 -51.42 -27.61 14.52
CA ILE A 22 -52.68 -26.93 14.20
C ILE A 22 -53.19 -27.34 12.82
N THR A 23 -52.32 -27.50 11.83
CA THR A 23 -52.71 -28.02 10.51
C THR A 23 -53.11 -29.51 10.56
N HIS A 24 -52.48 -30.30 11.41
CA HIS A 24 -52.86 -31.72 11.59
C HIS A 24 -54.23 -31.88 12.28
N THR A 25 -54.53 -31.04 13.26
CA THR A 25 -55.82 -31.05 13.98
C THR A 25 -56.95 -30.50 13.09
N LEU A 26 -56.73 -29.51 12.27
CA LEU A 26 -57.66 -29.00 11.27
C LEU A 26 -57.91 -29.97 10.09
N TYR A 27 -56.92 -30.81 9.74
CA TYR A 27 -57.06 -31.79 8.70
C TYR A 27 -57.87 -33.01 9.12
N MET A 28 -57.84 -33.41 10.40
CA MET A 28 -58.58 -34.59 10.89
C MET A 28 -60.09 -34.31 11.17
N THR A 29 -60.46 -33.04 11.33
CA THR A 29 -61.90 -32.70 11.54
C THR A 29 -62.68 -32.49 10.23
N ASN A 30 -62.01 -32.39 9.05
CA ASN A 30 -62.64 -32.18 7.76
C ASN A 30 -62.57 -33.41 6.80
N LEU A 31 -62.12 -34.57 7.29
CA LEU A 31 -61.92 -35.78 6.44
C LEU A 31 -63.21 -36.62 6.26
N SER A 32 -64.36 -36.17 6.78
CA SER A 32 -65.61 -36.96 6.62
C SER A 32 -66.45 -36.58 5.39
N ARG A 33 -66.01 -35.66 4.53
CA ARG A 33 -66.80 -35.25 3.34
C ARG A 33 -65.97 -34.84 2.10
N ILE A 34 -64.81 -35.44 1.84
CA ILE A 34 -64.13 -35.20 0.56
C ILE A 34 -63.99 -36.54 -0.19
N THR A 35 -64.87 -36.75 -1.13
CA THR A 35 -64.65 -37.74 -2.23
C THR A 35 -63.53 -37.20 -3.10
N VAL A 36 -62.28 -37.59 -2.79
CA VAL A 36 -61.11 -37.23 -3.59
C VAL A 36 -61.18 -38.07 -4.86
N SER A 37 -61.43 -37.41 -5.99
CA SER A 37 -61.31 -38.04 -7.32
C SER A 37 -59.91 -38.62 -7.47
N ALA A 38 -59.80 -39.87 -7.94
CA ALA A 38 -58.52 -40.60 -8.10
C ALA A 38 -57.47 -39.85 -8.97
N GLY A 39 -57.89 -38.86 -9.74
CA GLY A 39 -57.02 -37.96 -10.52
C GLY A 39 -56.25 -36.93 -9.69
N ASN A 40 -56.86 -36.41 -8.62
CA ASN A 40 -56.19 -35.41 -7.75
C ASN A 40 -55.19 -36.05 -6.80
N LEU A 41 -55.44 -37.31 -6.37
CA LEU A 41 -54.50 -38.04 -5.53
C LEU A 41 -53.21 -38.36 -6.32
N LYS A 42 -53.34 -38.77 -7.61
CA LYS A 42 -52.16 -39.00 -8.48
C LYS A 42 -51.36 -37.73 -8.71
N ARG A 43 -51.99 -36.58 -8.88
CA ARG A 43 -51.30 -35.28 -9.05
C ARG A 43 -50.58 -34.82 -7.76
N THR A 44 -51.20 -35.00 -6.60
CA THR A 44 -50.56 -34.64 -5.31
C THR A 44 -49.40 -35.57 -4.97
N VAL A 45 -49.51 -36.86 -5.22
CA VAL A 45 -48.41 -37.81 -5.06
C VAL A 45 -47.26 -37.52 -6.03
N LEU A 46 -47.57 -37.20 -7.28
CA LEU A 46 -46.55 -36.83 -8.29
C LEU A 46 -45.80 -35.53 -7.92
N THR A 47 -46.53 -34.51 -7.46
CA THR A 47 -45.90 -33.25 -6.99
C THR A 47 -45.07 -33.48 -5.72
N PHE A 48 -45.50 -34.32 -4.79
CA PHE A 48 -44.72 -34.66 -3.60
C PHE A 48 -43.48 -35.47 -3.96
N LEU A 49 -43.56 -36.45 -4.87
CA LEU A 49 -42.40 -37.19 -5.40
C LEU A 49 -41.43 -36.25 -6.12
N LEU A 50 -41.91 -35.30 -6.89
CA LEU A 50 -41.10 -34.32 -7.60
C LEU A 50 -40.39 -33.35 -6.61
N LEU A 51 -41.07 -32.90 -5.57
CA LEU A 51 -40.49 -32.14 -4.49
C LEU A 51 -39.46 -32.92 -3.68
N LEU A 52 -39.69 -34.22 -3.45
CA LEU A 52 -38.77 -35.08 -2.76
C LEU A 52 -37.52 -35.37 -3.61
N THR A 53 -37.65 -35.60 -4.91
CA THR A 53 -36.50 -35.77 -5.83
C THR A 53 -35.68 -34.49 -5.96
N VAL A 54 -36.32 -33.28 -6.04
CA VAL A 54 -35.65 -32.01 -6.06
C VAL A 54 -34.92 -31.75 -4.72
N SER A 55 -35.55 -32.09 -3.60
CA SER A 55 -34.89 -31.93 -2.26
C SER A 55 -33.72 -32.89 -2.11
N PHE A 56 -33.82 -34.13 -2.58
CA PHE A 56 -32.71 -35.10 -2.57
C PHE A 56 -31.57 -34.66 -3.51
N ALA A 57 -31.90 -34.17 -4.69
CA ALA A 57 -30.91 -33.62 -5.64
C ALA A 57 -30.19 -32.39 -5.06
N MET A 58 -30.92 -31.49 -4.38
CA MET A 58 -30.31 -30.34 -3.67
C MET A 58 -29.43 -30.76 -2.49
N ALA A 59 -29.84 -31.79 -1.73
CA ALA A 59 -29.06 -32.33 -0.61
C ALA A 59 -27.78 -33.03 -1.10
N SER A 60 -27.85 -33.80 -2.16
CA SER A 60 -26.70 -34.47 -2.78
C SER A 60 -25.71 -33.47 -3.37
N GLY A 61 -26.19 -32.42 -4.05
CA GLY A 61 -25.37 -31.37 -4.60
C GLY A 61 -24.65 -30.54 -3.52
N ARG A 62 -25.29 -30.28 -2.37
CA ARG A 62 -24.65 -29.64 -1.21
C ARG A 62 -23.55 -30.51 -0.62
N SER A 63 -23.77 -31.79 -0.48
CA SER A 63 -22.78 -32.76 0.02
C SER A 63 -21.59 -32.89 -0.92
N TYR A 64 -21.81 -32.96 -2.23
CA TYR A 64 -20.75 -33.01 -3.23
C TYR A 64 -19.89 -31.74 -3.21
N ARG A 65 -20.52 -30.57 -3.28
CA ARG A 65 -19.82 -29.27 -3.16
C ARG A 65 -18.97 -29.21 -1.90
N PHE A 66 -19.53 -29.59 -0.76
CA PHE A 66 -18.80 -29.52 0.52
C PHE A 66 -17.59 -30.47 0.50
N ARG A 67 -17.70 -31.66 -0.01
CA ARG A 67 -16.59 -32.61 -0.12
C ARG A 67 -15.46 -32.10 -1.01
N VAL A 68 -15.76 -31.58 -2.19
CA VAL A 68 -14.76 -31.07 -3.12
C VAL A 68 -14.08 -29.84 -2.50
N MET A 69 -14.84 -28.85 -2.04
CA MET A 69 -14.29 -27.63 -1.46
C MET A 69 -13.47 -27.88 -0.19
N SER A 70 -13.87 -28.83 0.65
CA SER A 70 -13.08 -29.16 1.85
C SER A 70 -11.71 -29.75 1.49
N ARG A 71 -11.63 -30.54 0.41
CA ARG A 71 -10.36 -31.06 -0.12
C ARG A 71 -9.49 -29.94 -0.71
N VAL A 72 -10.08 -29.03 -1.49
CA VAL A 72 -9.36 -27.87 -2.04
C VAL A 72 -8.77 -27.00 -0.91
N PHE A 73 -9.56 -26.67 0.10
CA PHE A 73 -9.04 -25.89 1.24
C PHE A 73 -8.02 -26.67 2.08
N ARG A 74 -8.18 -27.97 2.22
CA ARG A 74 -7.18 -28.82 2.89
C ARG A 74 -5.88 -28.84 2.09
N TYR A 75 -5.94 -29.04 0.78
CA TYR A 75 -4.77 -29.01 -0.08
C TYR A 75 -4.04 -27.64 0.05
N ALA A 76 -4.78 -26.53 -0.06
CA ALA A 76 -4.21 -25.19 0.12
C ALA A 76 -3.54 -24.99 1.49
N SER A 77 -4.08 -25.59 2.56
CA SER A 77 -3.48 -25.51 3.90
C SER A 77 -2.25 -26.40 4.10
N THR A 78 -2.10 -27.45 3.29
CA THR A 78 -0.94 -28.36 3.35
C THR A 78 0.20 -27.96 2.41
N VAL A 79 -0.07 -27.05 1.48
CA VAL A 79 0.96 -26.52 0.57
C VAL A 79 2.00 -25.75 1.38
N ASP A 80 3.17 -26.35 1.49
CA ASP A 80 4.33 -25.69 2.09
C ASP A 80 5.11 -24.95 0.99
N THR A 81 4.88 -23.66 0.88
CA THR A 81 5.62 -22.78 -0.05
C THR A 81 7.09 -22.68 0.30
N SER A 82 7.48 -23.09 1.52
CA SER A 82 8.89 -23.14 1.93
C SER A 82 9.70 -24.18 1.14
N ARG A 83 9.05 -25.21 0.59
CA ARG A 83 9.68 -26.22 -0.29
C ARG A 83 10.09 -25.69 -1.66
N LEU A 84 9.61 -24.48 -2.02
CA LEU A 84 10.02 -23.79 -3.26
C LEU A 84 11.42 -23.17 -3.19
N ARG A 85 12.15 -23.34 -2.10
CA ARG A 85 13.39 -22.61 -1.74
C ARG A 85 14.60 -22.80 -2.65
N SER A 86 14.56 -23.63 -3.64
CA SER A 86 15.72 -23.88 -4.51
C SER A 86 15.38 -24.01 -5.99
N VAL A 87 14.26 -23.48 -6.40
CA VAL A 87 13.87 -23.58 -7.80
C VAL A 87 14.61 -22.54 -8.60
N ASP A 88 15.51 -22.99 -9.47
CA ASP A 88 16.18 -22.21 -10.50
C ASP A 88 15.71 -22.71 -11.86
N THR A 89 15.02 -21.88 -12.58
CA THR A 89 14.41 -22.23 -13.86
C THR A 89 14.48 -21.10 -14.87
N ARG A 90 13.93 -21.34 -16.04
CA ARG A 90 13.79 -20.36 -17.12
C ARG A 90 12.32 -20.03 -17.36
N ALA A 91 12.10 -18.79 -17.70
CA ALA A 91 10.80 -18.31 -18.11
C ALA A 91 10.90 -17.50 -19.40
N TYR A 92 9.90 -17.65 -20.23
CA TYR A 92 9.72 -16.84 -21.43
C TYR A 92 8.44 -16.03 -21.29
N LEU A 93 8.55 -14.75 -21.55
CA LEU A 93 7.44 -13.82 -21.52
C LEU A 93 7.31 -13.14 -22.87
N LYS A 94 6.11 -13.19 -23.44
CA LYS A 94 5.71 -12.43 -24.63
C LYS A 94 4.62 -11.44 -24.25
N TYR A 95 4.64 -10.24 -24.83
CA TYR A 95 3.60 -9.24 -24.60
C TYR A 95 3.29 -8.42 -25.85
N ASP A 96 2.03 -8.01 -25.95
CA ASP A 96 1.47 -7.07 -26.92
C ASP A 96 0.78 -5.95 -26.16
N ILE A 97 1.02 -4.69 -26.51
CA ILE A 97 0.41 -3.51 -25.90
C ILE A 97 -0.18 -2.65 -27.00
N ARG A 98 -1.49 -2.35 -26.92
CA ARG A 98 -2.21 -1.52 -27.88
C ARG A 98 -2.81 -0.29 -27.22
N ILE A 99 -2.54 0.87 -27.79
CA ILE A 99 -3.04 2.16 -27.31
C ILE A 99 -4.28 2.55 -28.15
N ASN A 100 -5.45 2.26 -27.62
CA ASN A 100 -6.71 2.57 -28.29
C ASN A 100 -6.99 4.07 -28.25
N ARG A 101 -6.81 4.70 -27.08
CA ARG A 101 -6.95 6.16 -26.87
C ARG A 101 -5.87 6.65 -25.94
N ARG A 102 -5.30 7.82 -26.24
CA ARG A 102 -4.32 8.49 -25.37
C ARG A 102 -4.58 10.00 -25.33
N ASN A 103 -4.28 10.60 -24.20
CA ASN A 103 -4.25 12.04 -24.00
C ASN A 103 -3.01 12.47 -23.19
N ALA A 104 -2.82 13.77 -22.99
CA ALA A 104 -1.65 14.33 -22.30
C ALA A 104 -1.49 13.84 -20.83
N ILE A 105 -2.56 13.37 -20.19
CA ILE A 105 -2.52 12.86 -18.82
C ILE A 105 -1.62 11.61 -18.72
N LEU A 106 -1.56 10.81 -19.78
CA LEU A 106 -0.70 9.62 -19.82
C LEU A 106 0.79 9.97 -19.69
N LEU A 107 1.19 11.17 -20.12
CA LEU A 107 2.56 11.68 -19.97
C LEU A 107 2.93 11.92 -18.49
N ALA A 108 1.95 12.17 -17.64
CA ALA A 108 2.16 12.35 -16.20
C ALA A 108 2.32 11.04 -15.44
N ILE A 109 2.07 9.88 -16.08
CA ILE A 109 2.22 8.57 -15.48
C ILE A 109 3.63 8.04 -15.84
N PRO A 110 4.58 7.95 -14.86
CA PRO A 110 5.98 7.64 -15.16
C PRO A 110 6.18 6.32 -15.94
N THR A 111 5.40 5.28 -15.62
CA THR A 111 5.48 3.97 -16.27
C THR A 111 4.90 3.93 -17.67
N MET A 112 4.03 4.88 -18.00
CA MET A 112 3.35 4.97 -19.30
C MET A 112 3.96 6.02 -20.23
N PHE A 113 4.89 6.84 -19.72
CA PHE A 113 5.51 7.91 -20.51
C PHE A 113 6.16 7.40 -21.79
N ALA A 114 6.90 6.29 -21.72
CA ALA A 114 7.57 5.70 -22.87
C ALA A 114 6.58 5.26 -23.96
N VAL A 115 5.47 4.67 -23.56
CA VAL A 115 4.39 4.21 -24.44
C VAL A 115 3.57 5.40 -24.95
N ALA A 116 3.35 6.43 -24.11
CA ALA A 116 2.60 7.62 -24.46
C ALA A 116 3.32 8.52 -25.48
N ASN A 117 4.64 8.64 -25.35
CA ASN A 117 5.49 9.50 -26.17
C ASN A 117 6.01 8.80 -27.44
N GLY A 118 5.85 7.48 -27.56
CA GLY A 118 6.14 6.74 -28.78
C GLY A 118 5.22 7.11 -29.94
N GLY A 119 5.74 7.09 -31.17
CA GLY A 119 4.96 7.39 -32.40
C GLY A 119 3.92 6.32 -32.72
N ASP A 120 4.20 5.07 -32.38
CA ASP A 120 3.35 3.93 -32.68
C ASP A 120 2.24 3.73 -31.62
N ARG A 121 1.20 2.99 -32.01
CA ARG A 121 0.09 2.62 -31.13
C ARG A 121 0.13 1.15 -30.70
N GLU A 122 0.99 0.36 -31.32
CA GLU A 122 1.18 -1.06 -31.03
C GLU A 122 2.63 -1.34 -30.69
N TYR A 123 2.85 -2.07 -29.62
CA TYR A 123 4.17 -2.43 -29.14
C TYR A 123 4.18 -3.89 -28.73
N ILE A 124 5.23 -4.59 -29.14
CA ILE A 124 5.44 -5.98 -28.79
C ILE A 124 6.80 -6.16 -28.13
N GLY A 125 6.93 -7.23 -27.37
CA GLY A 125 8.21 -7.62 -26.80
C GLY A 125 8.24 -9.04 -26.29
N GLU A 126 9.46 -9.55 -26.19
CA GLU A 126 9.77 -10.87 -25.70
C GLU A 126 10.93 -10.79 -24.71
N THR A 127 10.86 -11.57 -23.64
CA THR A 127 11.97 -11.70 -22.72
C THR A 127 12.19 -13.15 -22.35
N TYR A 128 13.45 -13.52 -22.12
CA TYR A 128 13.83 -14.81 -21.58
C TYR A 128 14.61 -14.57 -20.30
N ASP A 129 14.06 -15.05 -19.19
CA ASP A 129 14.51 -14.70 -17.85
C ASP A 129 14.93 -15.96 -17.08
N ARG A 130 15.96 -15.84 -16.23
CA ARG A 130 16.25 -16.80 -15.18
C ARG A 130 15.38 -16.46 -13.97
N ILE A 131 14.56 -17.41 -13.55
CA ILE A 131 13.69 -17.28 -12.38
C ILE A 131 14.32 -18.03 -11.20
N THR A 132 14.49 -17.33 -10.09
CA THR A 132 14.89 -17.91 -8.81
C THR A 132 13.84 -17.60 -7.75
N ILE A 133 13.49 -18.57 -6.92
CA ILE A 133 12.52 -18.39 -5.85
C ILE A 133 13.26 -18.30 -4.52
N GLY A 134 13.10 -17.18 -3.83
CA GLY A 134 13.72 -16.89 -2.55
C GLY A 134 13.06 -17.62 -1.37
N LYS A 135 13.69 -17.50 -0.18
CA LYS A 135 13.23 -18.15 1.07
C LYS A 135 11.79 -17.79 1.47
N ASN A 136 11.30 -16.62 1.07
CA ASN A 136 9.94 -16.14 1.39
C ASN A 136 8.94 -16.37 0.24
N GLY A 137 9.26 -17.24 -0.73
CA GLY A 137 8.45 -17.41 -1.93
C GLY A 137 8.56 -16.23 -2.92
N GLU A 138 9.46 -15.27 -2.69
CA GLU A 138 9.70 -14.16 -3.59
C GLU A 138 10.31 -14.65 -4.90
N ILE A 139 9.66 -14.31 -6.00
CA ILE A 139 10.14 -14.66 -7.35
C ILE A 139 11.05 -13.55 -7.84
N LYS A 140 12.33 -13.88 -8.06
CA LYS A 140 13.33 -12.98 -8.64
C LYS A 140 13.59 -13.38 -10.08
N ALA A 141 13.40 -12.45 -11.01
CA ALA A 141 13.67 -12.62 -12.42
C ALA A 141 14.97 -11.89 -12.81
N LYS A 142 15.94 -12.61 -13.33
CA LYS A 142 17.16 -12.05 -13.93
C LYS A 142 17.04 -12.16 -15.45
N ARG A 143 16.95 -11.03 -16.15
CA ARG A 143 16.84 -10.97 -17.59
C ARG A 143 18.09 -11.48 -18.29
N LEU A 144 17.91 -12.43 -19.16
CA LEU A 144 18.97 -13.02 -20.02
C LEU A 144 18.88 -12.46 -21.43
N LEU A 145 17.71 -12.51 -22.06
CA LEU A 145 17.46 -11.97 -23.39
C LEU A 145 16.26 -11.02 -23.38
N ASP A 146 16.29 -10.05 -24.27
CA ASP A 146 15.25 -9.02 -24.36
C ASP A 146 15.15 -8.49 -25.80
N ARG A 147 13.95 -8.54 -26.36
CA ARG A 147 13.60 -7.98 -27.66
C ARG A 147 12.30 -7.21 -27.54
N SER A 148 12.31 -5.93 -27.88
CA SER A 148 11.12 -5.08 -27.72
C SER A 148 11.08 -3.95 -28.72
N THR A 149 9.88 -3.60 -29.16
CA THR A 149 9.60 -2.40 -29.94
C THR A 149 9.24 -1.20 -29.07
N VAL A 150 9.12 -1.37 -27.75
CA VAL A 150 8.88 -0.27 -26.81
C VAL A 150 10.09 0.65 -26.76
N PRO A 151 9.96 1.96 -26.98
CA PRO A 151 11.10 2.89 -27.12
C PRO A 151 12.00 2.98 -25.90
N HIS A 152 11.45 2.78 -24.71
CA HIS A 152 12.16 2.78 -23.42
C HIS A 152 11.77 1.55 -22.63
N GLN A 153 12.67 0.60 -22.45
CA GLN A 153 12.44 -0.74 -21.90
C GLN A 153 12.06 -0.78 -20.42
N MET A 154 11.76 0.34 -19.79
CA MET A 154 12.02 0.36 -18.36
C MET A 154 10.77 0.16 -17.56
N ASN A 155 9.98 -0.14 -17.14
CA ASN A 155 9.14 -0.17 -15.93
C ASN A 155 7.66 -0.60 -16.08
N THR A 156 7.17 -0.84 -17.29
CA THR A 156 5.81 -1.36 -17.46
C THR A 156 5.71 -2.83 -17.00
N MET A 157 6.78 -3.59 -17.17
CA MET A 157 6.81 -5.04 -16.94
C MET A 157 6.81 -5.47 -15.46
N PRO A 158 7.57 -4.86 -14.52
CA PRO A 158 7.62 -5.31 -13.13
C PRO A 158 6.27 -5.21 -12.43
N THR A 159 5.47 -4.22 -12.78
CA THR A 159 4.16 -4.00 -12.17
C THR A 159 3.15 -5.07 -12.58
N LEU A 160 3.16 -5.51 -13.83
CA LEU A 160 2.26 -6.53 -14.36
C LEU A 160 2.76 -7.95 -14.12
N PHE A 161 4.04 -8.16 -13.84
CA PHE A 161 4.60 -9.48 -13.53
C PHE A 161 3.90 -10.15 -12.33
N LYS A 162 3.45 -9.39 -11.34
CA LYS A 162 2.68 -9.92 -10.21
C LYS A 162 1.34 -10.54 -10.63
N TYR A 163 0.75 -10.09 -11.73
CA TYR A 163 -0.48 -10.67 -12.29
C TYR A 163 -0.22 -11.97 -13.05
N LEU A 164 1.01 -12.13 -13.57
CA LEU A 164 1.44 -13.30 -14.32
C LEU A 164 1.93 -14.47 -13.43
N THR A 165 2.07 -14.23 -12.15
CA THR A 165 2.47 -15.24 -11.18
C THR A 165 1.46 -15.34 -10.03
N PRO A 166 0.17 -15.60 -10.34
CA PRO A 166 -0.85 -15.70 -9.31
C PRO A 166 -0.60 -16.90 -8.39
N ARG A 167 -0.95 -16.73 -7.11
CA ARG A 167 -0.74 -17.72 -6.04
C ARG A 167 -2.08 -18.20 -5.49
N PRO A 168 -2.75 -19.12 -6.15
CA PRO A 168 -4.12 -19.50 -5.78
C PRO A 168 -4.24 -20.11 -4.39
N TYR A 169 -3.20 -20.74 -3.86
CA TYR A 169 -3.21 -21.39 -2.55
C TYR A 169 -2.83 -20.46 -1.39
N GLU A 170 -2.24 -19.31 -1.67
CA GLU A 170 -1.92 -18.31 -0.64
C GLU A 170 -3.15 -17.45 -0.30
N GLU A 171 -3.08 -16.70 0.81
CA GLU A 171 -4.17 -15.79 1.21
C GLU A 171 -4.43 -14.72 0.15
N MET A 172 -3.37 -14.27 -0.53
CA MET A 172 -3.43 -13.31 -1.63
C MET A 172 -3.13 -14.01 -2.95
N LEU A 173 -4.07 -13.93 -3.89
CA LEU A 173 -3.89 -14.40 -5.27
C LEU A 173 -2.81 -13.59 -5.99
N ILE A 174 -2.87 -12.26 -5.83
CA ILE A 174 -1.89 -11.30 -6.31
C ILE A 174 -1.41 -10.54 -5.09
N GLU A 175 -0.11 -10.63 -4.81
CA GLU A 175 0.51 -10.11 -3.59
C GLU A 175 0.14 -8.65 -3.30
N GLY A 176 -0.41 -8.42 -2.10
CA GLY A 176 -0.82 -7.11 -1.61
C GLY A 176 -2.01 -6.48 -2.33
N ARG A 177 -2.70 -7.20 -3.24
CA ARG A 177 -3.73 -6.63 -4.11
C ARG A 177 -5.07 -7.36 -4.07
N VAL A 178 -5.10 -8.64 -4.32
CA VAL A 178 -6.32 -9.41 -4.57
C VAL A 178 -6.35 -10.68 -3.75
N LEU A 179 -7.48 -10.96 -3.08
CA LEU A 179 -7.68 -12.16 -2.27
C LEU A 179 -7.85 -13.42 -3.14
N SER A 180 -7.22 -14.51 -2.71
CA SER A 180 -7.43 -15.80 -3.33
C SER A 180 -8.78 -16.41 -2.91
N PRO A 181 -9.58 -16.91 -3.85
CA PRO A 181 -10.82 -17.64 -3.54
C PRO A 181 -10.56 -19.02 -2.93
N PHE A 182 -9.35 -19.58 -3.05
CA PHE A 182 -9.04 -20.95 -2.63
C PHE A 182 -8.34 -21.04 -1.27
N HIS A 183 -8.02 -19.91 -0.64
CA HIS A 183 -7.49 -19.90 0.72
C HIS A 183 -8.62 -19.95 1.76
N PHE A 184 -8.47 -20.81 2.80
CA PHE A 184 -9.51 -21.08 3.79
C PHE A 184 -10.04 -19.83 4.51
N ARG A 185 -9.17 -18.87 4.87
CA ARG A 185 -9.56 -17.63 5.54
C ARG A 185 -10.51 -16.77 4.70
N ASN A 186 -10.42 -16.88 3.36
CA ASN A 186 -11.18 -16.07 2.42
C ASN A 186 -12.54 -16.69 2.05
N ARG A 187 -12.81 -17.94 2.45
CA ARG A 187 -14.03 -18.66 2.07
C ARG A 187 -15.32 -17.88 2.35
N ARG A 188 -15.34 -17.07 3.39
CA ARG A 188 -16.50 -16.25 3.80
C ARG A 188 -16.84 -15.13 2.81
N PHE A 189 -15.90 -14.72 1.99
CA PHE A 189 -16.07 -13.62 1.01
C PHE A 189 -16.60 -14.11 -0.33
N TYR A 190 -16.58 -15.43 -0.58
CA TYR A 190 -16.94 -16.02 -1.86
C TYR A 190 -18.18 -16.93 -1.77
N ARG A 191 -18.84 -17.09 -2.93
CA ARG A 191 -19.84 -18.12 -3.19
C ARG A 191 -19.25 -19.07 -4.20
N TYR A 192 -19.43 -20.39 -3.96
CA TYR A 192 -18.90 -21.44 -4.81
C TYR A 192 -20.03 -22.28 -5.40
N GLN A 193 -19.89 -22.62 -6.67
CA GLN A 193 -20.67 -23.61 -7.36
C GLN A 193 -19.72 -24.67 -7.88
N VAL A 194 -20.03 -25.95 -7.67
CA VAL A 194 -19.17 -27.06 -8.06
C VAL A 194 -19.99 -27.98 -8.94
N THR A 195 -19.49 -28.20 -10.15
CA THR A 195 -20.07 -29.12 -11.14
C THR A 195 -19.06 -30.21 -11.49
N PRO A 196 -19.46 -31.49 -11.60
CA PRO A 196 -18.59 -32.54 -12.12
C PRO A 196 -18.10 -32.16 -13.53
N PHE A 197 -16.82 -32.37 -13.82
CA PHE A 197 -16.24 -32.17 -15.15
C PHE A 197 -15.85 -33.48 -15.79
N SER A 198 -15.20 -34.38 -15.03
CA SER A 198 -14.89 -35.75 -15.41
C SER A 198 -14.97 -36.66 -14.17
N VAL A 199 -14.59 -37.92 -14.33
CA VAL A 199 -14.59 -38.91 -13.22
C VAL A 199 -13.72 -38.43 -12.05
N ASN A 200 -12.59 -37.81 -12.36
CA ASN A 200 -11.58 -37.36 -11.35
C ASN A 200 -11.51 -35.85 -11.18
N GLU A 201 -12.29 -35.08 -11.92
CA GLU A 201 -12.18 -33.62 -11.95
C GLU A 201 -13.53 -32.94 -11.76
N ALA A 202 -13.48 -31.79 -11.10
CA ALA A 202 -14.62 -30.90 -10.91
C ALA A 202 -14.30 -29.47 -11.36
N LEU A 203 -15.30 -28.80 -11.90
CA LEU A 203 -15.25 -27.37 -12.19
C LEU A 203 -15.81 -26.60 -11.01
N VAL A 204 -14.97 -25.77 -10.38
CA VAL A 204 -15.33 -24.90 -9.28
C VAL A 204 -15.46 -23.48 -9.81
N SER A 205 -16.68 -22.98 -9.93
CA SER A 205 -16.95 -21.57 -10.23
C SER A 205 -17.08 -20.79 -8.94
N PHE A 206 -16.49 -19.60 -8.90
CA PHE A 206 -16.51 -18.73 -7.71
C PHE A 206 -16.83 -17.29 -8.07
N ARG A 207 -17.54 -16.62 -7.16
CA ARG A 207 -17.87 -15.21 -7.27
C ARG A 207 -17.86 -14.54 -5.90
N PRO A 208 -17.45 -13.25 -5.81
CA PRO A 208 -17.54 -12.50 -4.58
C PRO A 208 -18.97 -12.40 -4.05
N ARG A 209 -19.13 -12.34 -2.73
CA ARG A 209 -20.42 -12.01 -2.08
C ARG A 209 -20.74 -10.53 -2.13
N THR A 210 -19.70 -9.70 -2.15
CA THR A 210 -19.76 -8.26 -2.24
C THR A 210 -18.92 -7.80 -3.43
N ASN A 211 -19.32 -6.71 -4.06
CA ASN A 211 -18.66 -6.19 -5.25
C ASN A 211 -17.48 -5.29 -4.84
N ASN A 212 -16.29 -5.88 -4.68
CA ASN A 212 -15.08 -5.17 -4.27
C ASN A 212 -13.93 -5.51 -5.24
N THR A 213 -13.06 -4.52 -5.51
CA THR A 213 -11.93 -4.64 -6.44
C THR A 213 -10.80 -5.56 -5.94
N GLN A 214 -10.79 -5.90 -4.66
CA GLN A 214 -9.81 -6.82 -4.08
C GLN A 214 -10.25 -8.29 -4.16
N MET A 215 -11.35 -8.57 -4.83
CA MET A 215 -11.88 -9.90 -5.04
C MET A 215 -12.06 -10.20 -6.52
N VAL A 216 -11.92 -11.46 -6.87
CA VAL A 216 -12.03 -11.98 -8.25
C VAL A 216 -13.22 -12.89 -8.41
N ARG A 217 -13.72 -13.01 -9.62
CA ARG A 217 -14.64 -14.05 -10.06
C ARG A 217 -13.95 -14.95 -11.06
N GLY A 218 -14.47 -16.13 -11.30
CA GLY A 218 -13.90 -17.03 -12.28
C GLY A 218 -14.21 -18.49 -11.99
N TRP A 219 -13.33 -19.33 -12.47
CA TRP A 219 -13.46 -20.79 -12.31
C TRP A 219 -12.08 -21.44 -12.17
N ALA A 220 -12.08 -22.64 -11.62
CA ALA A 220 -10.90 -23.51 -11.61
C ALA A 220 -11.33 -24.97 -11.80
N ARG A 221 -10.56 -25.70 -12.57
CA ARG A 221 -10.65 -27.15 -12.70
C ARG A 221 -9.77 -27.78 -11.62
N VAL A 222 -10.35 -28.64 -10.82
CA VAL A 222 -9.71 -29.24 -9.66
C VAL A 222 -9.77 -30.74 -9.71
N ASP A 223 -8.72 -31.41 -9.26
CA ASP A 223 -8.69 -32.84 -9.02
C ASP A 223 -9.53 -33.15 -7.75
N ILE A 224 -10.53 -33.99 -7.89
CA ILE A 224 -11.47 -34.35 -6.81
C ILE A 224 -10.77 -35.10 -5.67
N HIS A 225 -9.73 -35.86 -5.94
CA HIS A 225 -9.06 -36.71 -4.94
C HIS A 225 -8.10 -35.89 -4.08
N SER A 226 -7.24 -35.12 -4.70
CA SER A 226 -6.23 -34.30 -3.98
C SER A 226 -6.75 -32.92 -3.56
N GLY A 227 -7.68 -32.34 -4.30
CA GLY A 227 -8.10 -30.94 -4.16
C GLY A 227 -7.18 -29.96 -4.87
N ARG A 228 -6.22 -30.44 -5.69
CA ARG A 228 -5.28 -29.61 -6.43
C ARG A 228 -5.99 -28.90 -7.59
N ILE A 229 -5.64 -27.64 -7.81
CA ILE A 229 -6.04 -26.87 -8.99
C ILE A 229 -5.16 -27.32 -10.17
N LEU A 230 -5.77 -27.62 -11.30
CA LEU A 230 -5.11 -28.00 -12.54
C LEU A 230 -4.96 -26.78 -13.47
N GLU A 231 -6.05 -26.07 -13.64
CA GLU A 231 -6.11 -24.83 -14.41
C GLU A 231 -7.20 -23.92 -13.85
N GLY A 232 -7.21 -22.65 -14.23
CA GLY A 232 -8.26 -21.74 -13.82
C GLY A 232 -8.17 -20.38 -14.49
N ALA A 233 -9.25 -19.63 -14.38
CA ALA A 233 -9.34 -18.27 -14.85
C ALA A 233 -9.87 -17.36 -13.75
N PHE A 234 -9.31 -16.14 -13.68
CA PHE A 234 -9.59 -15.13 -12.68
C PHE A 234 -9.86 -13.79 -13.37
N ASP A 235 -11.07 -13.29 -13.21
CA ASP A 235 -11.49 -11.97 -13.68
C ASP A 235 -11.56 -11.00 -12.54
N GLY A 236 -10.97 -9.82 -12.70
CA GLY A 236 -10.96 -8.81 -11.68
C GLY A 236 -10.69 -7.40 -12.20
N GLU A 237 -10.71 -6.47 -11.29
CA GLU A 237 -10.34 -5.09 -11.55
C GLU A 237 -9.61 -4.55 -10.33
N TYR A 238 -8.38 -4.07 -10.54
CA TYR A 238 -7.60 -3.45 -9.48
C TYR A 238 -6.75 -2.31 -10.05
N ASP A 239 -6.71 -1.18 -9.37
CA ASP A 239 -5.89 -0.01 -9.71
C ASP A 239 -6.05 0.44 -11.17
N MET A 240 -7.32 0.63 -11.61
CA MET A 240 -7.70 1.04 -12.97
C MET A 240 -7.42 0.01 -14.07
N ILE A 241 -6.92 -1.16 -13.71
CA ILE A 241 -6.66 -2.27 -14.63
C ILE A 241 -7.76 -3.32 -14.45
N ARG A 242 -8.54 -3.55 -15.51
CA ARG A 242 -9.36 -4.75 -15.63
C ARG A 242 -8.48 -5.86 -16.17
N PHE A 243 -8.55 -7.02 -15.55
CA PHE A 243 -7.72 -8.14 -15.94
C PHE A 243 -8.50 -9.44 -16.03
N HIS A 244 -8.09 -10.26 -16.97
CA HIS A 244 -8.44 -11.66 -17.09
C HIS A 244 -7.13 -12.46 -17.07
N ILE A 245 -6.95 -13.29 -16.06
CA ILE A 245 -5.79 -14.17 -15.90
C ILE A 245 -6.25 -15.58 -16.11
N ALA A 246 -5.64 -16.30 -17.05
CA ALA A 246 -5.81 -17.75 -17.17
C ALA A 246 -4.49 -18.43 -16.84
N VAL A 247 -4.57 -19.52 -16.06
CA VAL A 247 -3.39 -20.25 -15.58
C VAL A 247 -3.54 -21.75 -15.80
N THR A 248 -2.43 -22.37 -16.20
CA THR A 248 -2.24 -23.82 -16.12
C THR A 248 -1.19 -24.08 -15.05
N MET A 249 -1.53 -24.91 -14.06
CA MET A 249 -0.63 -25.20 -12.94
C MET A 249 0.39 -26.28 -13.33
N GLY A 250 1.57 -26.19 -12.78
CA GLY A 250 2.61 -27.20 -12.98
C GLY A 250 2.19 -28.59 -12.45
N THR A 251 2.77 -29.65 -12.98
CA THR A 251 2.30 -31.03 -12.72
C THR A 251 3.12 -31.77 -11.68
N LYS A 252 4.39 -31.44 -11.45
CA LYS A 252 5.30 -32.27 -10.63
C LYS A 252 6.03 -31.47 -9.54
N GLY A 253 6.17 -32.08 -8.37
CA GLY A 253 7.00 -31.58 -7.27
C GLY A 253 6.64 -30.18 -6.82
N ALA A 254 7.64 -29.33 -6.62
CA ALA A 254 7.47 -27.93 -6.21
C ALA A 254 6.67 -27.09 -7.23
N TRP A 255 6.66 -27.50 -8.50
CA TRP A 255 5.92 -26.83 -9.57
C TRP A 255 4.41 -27.04 -9.51
N SER A 256 3.93 -28.02 -8.76
CA SER A 256 2.49 -28.29 -8.63
C SER A 256 1.71 -27.13 -7.98
N VAL A 257 2.40 -26.22 -7.36
CA VAL A 257 1.82 -25.06 -6.66
C VAL A 257 2.03 -23.73 -7.38
N LEU A 258 2.79 -23.74 -8.47
CA LEU A 258 3.07 -22.57 -9.32
C LEU A 258 2.48 -22.75 -10.71
N PRO A 259 2.13 -21.68 -11.40
CA PRO A 259 1.78 -21.73 -12.80
C PRO A 259 2.96 -22.23 -13.65
N SER A 260 2.69 -23.14 -14.58
CA SER A 260 3.60 -23.48 -15.70
C SER A 260 3.37 -22.54 -16.87
N GLU A 261 2.13 -22.12 -17.06
CA GLU A 261 1.75 -21.16 -18.08
C GLU A 261 0.71 -20.18 -17.50
N CYS A 262 0.84 -18.91 -17.84
CA CYS A 262 -0.07 -17.86 -17.45
C CYS A 262 -0.29 -16.88 -18.60
N SER A 263 -1.56 -16.65 -18.94
CA SER A 263 -1.94 -15.57 -19.84
C SER A 263 -2.67 -14.46 -19.08
N LEU A 264 -2.40 -13.23 -19.42
CA LEU A 264 -3.02 -12.05 -18.86
C LEU A 264 -3.53 -11.14 -19.99
N ASN A 265 -4.84 -10.95 -20.03
CA ASN A 265 -5.46 -9.89 -20.84
C ASN A 265 -5.80 -8.74 -19.90
N SER A 266 -5.24 -7.57 -20.14
CA SER A 266 -5.48 -6.41 -19.31
C SER A 266 -5.98 -5.20 -20.11
N ARG A 267 -6.80 -4.38 -19.46
CA ARG A 267 -7.27 -3.11 -20.01
C ARG A 267 -7.17 -2.03 -18.96
N PHE A 268 -6.36 -1.03 -19.25
CA PHE A 268 -6.21 0.16 -18.44
C PHE A 268 -7.16 1.25 -18.94
N LEU A 269 -8.02 1.75 -18.05
CA LEU A 269 -8.99 2.81 -18.33
C LEU A 269 -8.84 3.93 -17.32
N PHE A 270 -8.36 5.09 -17.75
CA PHE A 270 -8.22 6.25 -16.87
C PHE A 270 -8.30 7.58 -17.60
N LEU A 271 -9.24 8.45 -17.19
CA LEU A 271 -9.41 9.82 -17.68
C LEU A 271 -9.29 9.94 -19.21
N GLY A 272 -10.02 9.09 -19.94
CA GLY A 272 -10.06 9.10 -21.40
C GLY A 272 -8.93 8.32 -22.09
N ASN A 273 -7.96 7.79 -21.34
CA ASN A 273 -6.97 6.86 -21.84
C ASN A 273 -7.52 5.44 -21.82
N ASP A 274 -7.23 4.67 -22.87
CA ASP A 274 -7.63 3.27 -23.03
C ASP A 274 -6.46 2.49 -23.65
N ILE A 275 -5.88 1.57 -22.87
CA ILE A 275 -4.74 0.74 -23.29
C ILE A 275 -5.13 -0.70 -23.00
N THR A 276 -5.00 -1.55 -24.00
CA THR A 276 -5.14 -2.99 -23.88
C THR A 276 -3.77 -3.65 -23.96
N SER A 277 -3.58 -4.73 -23.22
CA SER A 277 -2.35 -5.50 -23.31
C SER A 277 -2.59 -6.98 -23.05
N GLU A 278 -1.87 -7.78 -23.78
CA GLU A 278 -1.86 -9.24 -23.69
C GLU A 278 -0.46 -9.71 -23.30
N TYR A 279 -0.38 -10.59 -22.33
CA TYR A 279 0.86 -11.18 -21.86
C TYR A 279 0.72 -12.68 -21.80
N THR A 280 1.77 -13.40 -22.23
CA THR A 280 1.87 -14.85 -22.05
C THR A 280 3.19 -15.17 -21.40
N LEU A 281 3.16 -15.84 -20.28
CA LEU A 281 4.33 -16.28 -19.52
C LEU A 281 4.36 -17.80 -19.45
N ALA A 282 5.44 -18.40 -19.93
CA ALA A 282 5.75 -19.81 -19.76
C ALA A 282 6.90 -19.95 -18.75
N ILE A 283 6.72 -20.77 -17.72
CA ILE A 283 7.69 -21.01 -16.64
C ILE A 283 8.07 -22.49 -16.62
N GLY A 284 9.26 -22.83 -16.17
CA GLY A 284 9.69 -24.22 -16.10
C GLY A 284 10.37 -24.68 -17.38
N LEU A 285 10.84 -23.73 -18.21
CA LEU A 285 11.50 -24.06 -19.47
C LEU A 285 12.88 -24.69 -19.23
N PRO A 286 13.36 -25.57 -20.13
CA PRO A 286 14.69 -26.15 -20.04
C PRO A 286 15.78 -25.08 -20.25
N LYS A 287 16.94 -25.32 -19.66
CA LYS A 287 18.11 -24.46 -19.82
C LYS A 287 18.76 -24.74 -21.18
N VAL A 288 18.33 -24.05 -22.20
CA VAL A 288 18.87 -24.17 -23.57
C VAL A 288 20.14 -23.34 -23.79
N ILE A 289 20.26 -22.22 -23.07
CA ILE A 289 21.37 -21.27 -23.16
C ILE A 289 22.02 -21.03 -21.79
N GLY A 290 23.31 -20.65 -21.79
CA GLY A 290 24.04 -20.33 -20.57
C GLY A 290 23.53 -19.10 -19.83
N ASP A 291 24.03 -18.88 -18.63
CA ASP A 291 23.60 -17.76 -17.77
C ASP A 291 24.38 -16.47 -18.02
N THR A 292 25.46 -16.57 -18.83
CA THR A 292 26.30 -15.43 -19.20
C THR A 292 26.10 -15.15 -20.70
N ILE A 293 25.40 -14.06 -20.99
CA ILE A 293 25.07 -13.66 -22.37
C ILE A 293 25.68 -12.28 -22.59
N VAL A 294 26.56 -12.20 -23.61
CA VAL A 294 27.24 -10.96 -23.98
C VAL A 294 26.27 -9.97 -24.64
N ASN A 295 25.44 -10.47 -25.56
CA ASN A 295 24.45 -9.64 -26.23
C ASN A 295 23.02 -10.07 -25.82
N ARG A 296 22.37 -9.29 -24.93
CA ARG A 296 20.99 -9.56 -24.48
C ARG A 296 19.95 -9.37 -25.60
N ARG A 297 20.28 -8.72 -26.68
CA ARG A 297 19.39 -8.43 -27.81
C ARG A 297 19.65 -9.34 -29.03
N ASP A 298 20.26 -10.49 -28.80
CA ASP A 298 20.53 -11.46 -29.84
C ASP A 298 19.23 -12.10 -30.31
N THR A 299 18.82 -11.78 -31.55
CA THR A 299 17.60 -12.28 -32.18
C THR A 299 17.67 -13.77 -32.52
N ALA A 300 18.87 -14.30 -32.85
CA ALA A 300 19.05 -15.71 -33.15
C ALA A 300 18.89 -16.56 -31.89
N LEU A 301 19.43 -16.09 -30.75
CA LEU A 301 19.26 -16.76 -29.46
C LEU A 301 17.80 -16.71 -28.98
N ILE A 302 17.09 -15.57 -29.13
CA ILE A 302 15.67 -15.49 -28.77
C ILE A 302 14.83 -16.45 -29.62
N ASN A 303 15.07 -16.53 -30.93
CA ASN A 303 14.35 -17.47 -31.80
C ASN A 303 14.57 -18.93 -31.38
N ARG A 304 15.75 -19.26 -30.87
CA ARG A 304 16.09 -20.61 -30.41
C ARG A 304 15.39 -21.00 -29.10
N VAL A 305 15.18 -20.04 -28.21
CA VAL A 305 14.57 -20.30 -26.89
C VAL A 305 13.08 -20.03 -26.83
N ARG A 306 12.48 -19.51 -27.89
CA ARG A 306 11.06 -19.17 -27.99
C ARG A 306 10.19 -20.44 -27.99
N PRO A 307 9.34 -20.66 -26.96
CA PRO A 307 8.41 -21.78 -26.91
C PRO A 307 7.11 -21.51 -27.69
N ILE A 308 6.76 -20.24 -27.90
CA ILE A 308 5.50 -19.80 -28.53
C ILE A 308 5.86 -19.02 -29.80
N PRO A 309 5.51 -19.49 -31.00
CA PRO A 309 5.85 -18.80 -32.25
C PRO A 309 5.23 -17.40 -32.33
N LEU A 310 5.86 -16.53 -33.09
CA LEU A 310 5.28 -15.23 -33.42
C LEU A 310 4.16 -15.41 -34.46
N THR A 311 3.15 -14.57 -34.36
CA THR A 311 2.16 -14.41 -35.41
C THR A 311 2.74 -13.56 -36.55
N SER A 312 2.16 -13.66 -37.76
CA SER A 312 2.59 -12.83 -38.90
C SER A 312 2.50 -11.32 -38.60
N HIS A 313 1.51 -10.92 -37.80
CA HIS A 313 1.36 -9.53 -37.36
C HIS A 313 2.48 -9.08 -36.42
N GLU A 314 2.88 -9.91 -35.46
CA GLU A 314 3.98 -9.65 -34.54
C GLU A 314 5.31 -9.56 -35.28
N GLU A 315 5.54 -10.44 -36.25
CA GLU A 315 6.73 -10.38 -37.12
C GLU A 315 6.77 -9.08 -37.92
N TYR A 316 5.62 -8.66 -38.48
CA TYR A 316 5.51 -7.40 -39.20
C TYR A 316 5.85 -6.21 -38.30
N LEU A 317 5.38 -6.16 -37.07
CA LEU A 317 5.70 -5.07 -36.14
C LEU A 317 7.20 -5.00 -35.80
N TYR A 318 7.84 -6.15 -35.63
CA TYR A 318 9.30 -6.19 -35.47
C TYR A 318 10.04 -5.70 -36.72
N HIS A 319 9.67 -6.18 -37.92
CA HIS A 319 10.27 -5.74 -39.14
C HIS A 319 10.12 -4.24 -39.36
N LYS A 320 8.92 -3.71 -39.16
CA LYS A 320 8.63 -2.27 -39.26
C LYS A 320 9.52 -1.45 -38.32
N TYR A 321 9.63 -1.86 -37.05
CA TYR A 321 10.42 -1.15 -36.05
C TYR A 321 11.92 -1.17 -36.36
N TYR A 322 12.47 -2.32 -36.74
CA TYR A 322 13.91 -2.45 -37.04
C TYR A 322 14.28 -1.82 -38.40
N ALA A 323 13.40 -1.88 -39.40
CA ALA A 323 13.62 -1.21 -40.68
C ALA A 323 13.67 0.31 -40.51
N ALA A 324 12.75 0.88 -39.72
CA ALA A 324 12.74 2.32 -39.41
C ALA A 324 14.01 2.75 -38.67
N ARG A 325 14.53 1.91 -37.78
CA ARG A 325 15.75 2.17 -37.01
C ARG A 325 17.00 2.06 -37.87
N ASN A 326 17.08 1.09 -38.78
CA ASN A 326 18.21 0.94 -39.70
C ASN A 326 18.26 2.09 -40.71
N LYS A 327 17.13 2.51 -41.28
CA LYS A 327 17.05 3.72 -42.11
C LYS A 327 17.55 4.97 -41.38
N GLY A 328 17.23 5.12 -40.09
CA GLY A 328 17.73 6.22 -39.27
C GLY A 328 19.25 6.15 -39.03
N ASN A 329 19.84 4.96 -38.98
CA ASN A 329 21.29 4.76 -38.83
C ASN A 329 22.05 4.89 -40.18
N ASP A 330 21.46 4.48 -41.30
CA ASP A 330 22.05 4.59 -42.62
C ASP A 330 22.03 6.04 -43.12
N THR A 331 21.01 6.83 -42.83
CA THR A 331 21.01 8.28 -43.06
C THR A 331 22.06 9.02 -42.23
N LEU A 332 22.46 8.49 -41.09
CA LEU A 332 23.56 9.02 -40.28
C LEU A 332 24.96 8.63 -40.81
N ARG A 333 25.04 7.64 -41.72
CA ARG A 333 26.30 7.19 -42.32
C ARG A 333 26.57 7.70 -43.74
N SER A 334 25.50 8.04 -44.49
CA SER A 334 25.63 8.41 -45.91
C SER A 334 25.81 9.89 -46.16
N ASP A 335 25.38 10.77 -45.28
CA ASP A 335 25.61 12.21 -45.43
C ASP A 335 26.30 12.74 -44.17
N GLY A 336 27.53 13.19 -44.32
CA GLY A 336 28.31 13.88 -43.29
C GLY A 336 27.69 15.20 -42.81
N LYS A 337 26.39 15.40 -43.00
CA LYS A 337 25.55 16.42 -42.38
C LYS A 337 24.69 15.75 -41.32
N GLU A 338 25.13 15.85 -40.05
CA GLU A 338 24.25 15.69 -38.93
C GLU A 338 22.96 16.48 -39.22
N GLN A 339 21.84 15.78 -39.52
CA GLN A 339 20.55 16.39 -39.39
C GLN A 339 20.44 16.77 -37.91
N LYS A 340 20.71 18.03 -37.60
CA LYS A 340 20.46 18.65 -36.31
C LYS A 340 19.00 18.35 -36.01
N LYS A 341 18.73 17.24 -35.30
CA LYS A 341 17.45 17.06 -34.61
C LYS A 341 17.23 18.39 -33.94
N THR A 342 16.18 19.09 -34.34
CA THR A 342 15.85 20.47 -33.91
C THR A 342 16.09 20.52 -32.42
N PHE A 343 16.85 21.51 -31.94
CA PHE A 343 17.18 21.71 -30.51
C PHE A 343 15.96 21.49 -29.62
N SER A 344 14.80 21.88 -30.07
CA SER A 344 13.49 21.64 -29.49
C SER A 344 13.21 20.14 -29.26
N HIS A 345 13.46 19.26 -30.24
CA HIS A 345 13.15 17.81 -30.09
C HIS A 345 14.15 17.09 -29.18
N ARG A 346 15.42 17.50 -29.17
CA ARG A 346 16.43 17.01 -28.21
C ARG A 346 16.16 17.56 -26.82
N PHE A 347 15.80 18.83 -26.71
CA PHE A 347 15.46 19.51 -25.48
C PHE A 347 14.22 18.92 -24.85
N TRP A 348 13.10 18.82 -25.58
CA TRP A 348 11.87 18.22 -25.07
C TRP A 348 11.97 16.72 -24.80
N GLY A 349 12.77 15.99 -25.54
CA GLY A 349 13.06 14.59 -25.25
C GLY A 349 13.96 14.40 -24.00
N ALA A 350 14.91 15.29 -23.76
CA ALA A 350 15.74 15.29 -22.55
C ALA A 350 14.93 15.82 -21.33
N VAL A 351 14.17 16.86 -21.54
CA VAL A 351 13.26 17.47 -20.56
C VAL A 351 12.17 16.44 -20.17
N GLY A 352 11.55 15.77 -21.14
CA GLY A 352 10.54 14.74 -20.86
C GLY A 352 11.12 13.55 -20.08
N ARG A 353 12.32 13.09 -20.42
CA ARG A 353 13.00 12.02 -19.70
C ARG A 353 13.43 12.44 -18.30
N GLY A 354 13.96 13.64 -18.13
CA GLY A 354 14.41 14.15 -16.83
C GLY A 354 13.29 14.68 -15.93
N LEU A 355 12.20 15.18 -16.52
CA LEU A 355 11.09 15.80 -15.78
C LEU A 355 10.00 14.79 -15.37
N VAL A 356 9.83 13.71 -16.11
CA VAL A 356 8.72 12.74 -15.89
C VAL A 356 9.23 11.40 -15.42
N ASP A 357 10.40 10.93 -15.87
CA ASP A 357 11.00 9.69 -15.39
C ASP A 357 11.83 9.90 -14.12
N LYS A 358 11.81 8.90 -13.24
CA LYS A 358 12.78 8.79 -12.15
C LYS A 358 14.15 8.61 -12.76
N MET A 359 15.01 9.62 -12.66
CA MET A 359 16.40 9.44 -13.04
C MET A 359 17.07 8.54 -11.99
N LYS A 360 17.42 7.33 -12.42
CA LYS A 360 18.23 6.39 -11.63
C LYS A 360 19.54 6.19 -12.37
N GLN A 361 20.64 6.52 -11.73
CA GLN A 361 21.96 6.23 -12.22
C GLN A 361 22.69 5.36 -11.21
N ASP A 362 23.10 4.18 -11.65
CA ASP A 362 23.96 3.31 -10.88
C ASP A 362 25.41 3.62 -11.24
N PHE A 363 26.30 3.67 -10.24
CA PHE A 363 27.73 3.96 -10.39
C PHE A 363 28.58 3.00 -9.55
N GLY A 364 29.90 2.99 -9.79
CA GLY A 364 30.81 2.01 -9.22
C GLY A 364 31.01 0.78 -10.12
N SER A 365 32.17 0.15 -10.03
CA SER A 365 32.59 -0.97 -10.91
C SER A 365 31.69 -2.20 -10.86
N LYS A 366 30.93 -2.38 -9.75
CA LYS A 366 29.95 -3.46 -9.52
C LYS A 366 28.53 -2.96 -9.28
N GLY A 367 28.21 -1.68 -9.63
CA GLY A 367 26.89 -1.10 -9.34
C GLY A 367 26.64 -0.86 -7.85
N GLN A 368 27.69 -0.58 -7.08
CA GLN A 368 27.66 -0.41 -5.62
C GLN A 368 26.94 0.87 -5.20
N GLY A 369 26.90 1.88 -6.07
CA GLY A 369 26.26 3.15 -5.82
C GLY A 369 25.01 3.34 -6.67
N SER A 370 24.03 4.04 -6.14
CA SER A 370 22.84 4.47 -6.90
C SER A 370 22.39 5.87 -6.47
N VAL A 371 22.09 6.72 -7.44
CA VAL A 371 21.42 8.00 -7.23
C VAL A 371 20.07 7.94 -7.92
N ARG A 372 19.04 8.37 -7.21
CA ARG A 372 17.68 8.51 -7.72
C ARG A 372 17.22 9.93 -7.50
N VAL A 373 16.82 10.59 -8.56
CA VAL A 373 16.18 11.90 -8.52
C VAL A 373 14.71 11.70 -8.88
N ALA A 374 13.83 12.20 -8.05
CA ALA A 374 12.40 12.16 -8.32
C ALA A 374 12.05 13.04 -9.53
N PRO A 375 11.03 12.67 -10.32
CA PRO A 375 10.62 13.47 -11.48
C PRO A 375 10.19 14.87 -11.05
N ILE A 376 10.73 15.90 -11.71
CA ILE A 376 10.48 17.29 -11.35
C ILE A 376 9.00 17.68 -11.51
N LEU A 377 8.35 17.19 -12.57
CA LEU A 377 6.92 17.46 -12.83
C LEU A 377 5.95 16.42 -12.27
N ASN A 378 6.36 15.63 -11.27
CA ASN A 378 5.44 14.67 -10.69
C ASN A 378 4.34 15.42 -9.90
N PRO A 379 3.04 15.21 -10.24
CA PRO A 379 1.93 15.83 -9.53
C PRO A 379 1.91 15.56 -8.02
N LEU A 380 2.47 14.43 -7.58
CA LEU A 380 2.56 14.05 -6.16
C LEU A 380 3.49 14.98 -5.34
N TYR A 381 4.33 15.75 -6.00
CA TYR A 381 5.20 16.72 -5.33
C TYR A 381 4.60 18.12 -5.22
N PHE A 382 3.43 18.33 -5.81
CA PHE A 382 2.64 19.53 -5.63
C PHE A 382 1.60 19.30 -4.54
N SER A 383 1.48 20.23 -3.62
CA SER A 383 0.44 20.20 -2.59
C SER A 383 -0.07 21.62 -2.35
N TYR A 384 -1.29 21.70 -1.87
CA TYR A 384 -1.92 22.97 -1.49
C TYR A 384 -2.41 22.88 -0.04
N SER A 385 -2.14 23.90 0.73
CA SER A 385 -2.75 24.10 2.04
C SER A 385 -3.10 25.56 2.21
N SER A 386 -4.16 25.86 2.97
CA SER A 386 -4.60 27.24 3.24
C SER A 386 -3.48 28.10 3.84
N ARG A 387 -2.64 27.48 4.66
CA ARG A 387 -1.51 28.12 5.33
C ARG A 387 -0.34 28.40 4.39
N ARG A 388 0.20 27.34 3.73
CA ARG A 388 1.42 27.44 2.88
C ARG A 388 1.13 27.87 1.45
N GLY A 389 -0.14 27.86 1.06
CA GLY A 389 -0.53 28.00 -0.32
C GLY A 389 -0.08 26.82 -1.16
N PHE A 390 0.20 27.07 -2.41
CA PHE A 390 0.80 26.09 -3.30
C PHE A 390 2.23 25.77 -2.85
N THR A 391 2.59 24.51 -2.82
CA THR A 391 3.90 24.04 -2.36
C THR A 391 4.44 23.03 -3.37
N TYR A 392 5.67 23.24 -3.80
CA TYR A 392 6.40 22.28 -4.62
C TYR A 392 7.48 21.59 -3.78
N LYS A 393 7.63 20.29 -3.97
CA LYS A 393 8.60 19.46 -3.24
C LYS A 393 9.43 18.65 -4.23
N PHE A 394 10.65 18.24 -3.84
CA PHE A 394 11.44 17.27 -4.57
C PHE A 394 12.21 16.35 -3.62
N ASP A 395 12.58 15.15 -4.11
CA ASP A 395 13.24 14.10 -3.32
C ASP A 395 14.42 13.53 -4.13
N ILE A 396 15.61 13.59 -3.56
CA ILE A 396 16.83 12.98 -4.11
C ILE A 396 17.29 11.91 -3.13
N ARG A 397 17.57 10.73 -3.61
CA ARG A 397 18.10 9.63 -2.80
C ARG A 397 19.39 9.13 -3.38
N GLY A 398 20.40 9.02 -2.53
CA GLY A 398 21.68 8.42 -2.82
C GLY A 398 21.91 7.22 -1.92
N SER A 399 22.49 6.15 -2.44
CA SER A 399 22.96 5.04 -1.65
C SER A 399 24.26 4.51 -2.22
N TYR A 400 25.17 4.12 -1.35
CA TYR A 400 26.42 3.47 -1.72
C TYR A 400 26.69 2.31 -0.75
N TYR A 401 26.95 1.14 -1.30
CA TYR A 401 27.23 -0.08 -0.54
C TYR A 401 28.72 -0.39 -0.65
N PHE A 402 29.46 -0.24 0.47
CA PHE A 402 30.88 -0.59 0.54
C PHE A 402 31.07 -2.12 0.53
N ASN A 403 30.22 -2.79 1.30
CA ASN A 403 30.12 -4.24 1.43
C ASN A 403 28.71 -4.63 1.91
N ASP A 404 28.51 -5.92 2.25
CA ASP A 404 27.21 -6.41 2.72
C ASP A 404 26.78 -5.82 4.08
N HIS A 405 27.74 -5.37 4.88
CA HIS A 405 27.51 -4.81 6.22
C HIS A 405 27.45 -3.28 6.21
N GLN A 406 28.26 -2.63 5.39
CA GLN A 406 28.44 -1.18 5.42
C GLN A 406 27.77 -0.50 4.23
N ALA A 407 27.01 0.53 4.51
CA ALA A 407 26.32 1.32 3.48
C ALA A 407 26.18 2.78 3.89
N LEU A 408 26.20 3.65 2.90
CA LEU A 408 25.88 5.05 3.02
C LEU A 408 24.54 5.33 2.37
N GLN A 409 23.66 6.04 3.07
CA GLN A 409 22.37 6.47 2.54
C GLN A 409 22.17 7.95 2.79
N LEU A 410 21.79 8.66 1.74
CA LEU A 410 21.45 10.06 1.77
C LEU A 410 20.06 10.24 1.19
N ARG A 411 19.24 11.03 1.86
CA ARG A 411 17.96 11.44 1.29
C ARG A 411 17.80 12.95 1.47
N PHE A 412 17.70 13.68 0.38
CA PHE A 412 17.46 15.12 0.40
C PHE A 412 16.03 15.39 -0.06
N LYS A 413 15.20 15.79 0.87
CA LYS A 413 13.86 16.28 0.61
C LYS A 413 13.89 17.80 0.75
N ALA A 414 13.43 18.50 -0.27
CA ALA A 414 13.32 19.94 -0.20
C ALA A 414 12.05 20.43 -0.87
N GLY A 415 11.64 21.65 -0.56
CA GLY A 415 10.47 22.25 -1.16
C GLY A 415 10.41 23.74 -0.95
N TYR A 416 9.49 24.36 -1.71
CA TYR A 416 9.24 25.79 -1.66
C TYR A 416 7.75 26.05 -1.45
N ALA A 417 7.41 26.82 -0.43
CA ALA A 417 6.07 27.26 -0.10
C ALA A 417 5.85 28.67 -0.68
N PHE A 418 5.02 28.79 -1.73
CA PHE A 418 4.89 30.02 -2.50
C PHE A 418 4.22 31.14 -1.71
N LYS A 419 3.18 30.85 -0.93
CA LYS A 419 2.50 31.87 -0.10
C LYS A 419 3.42 32.41 1.01
N GLU A 420 4.20 31.53 1.62
CA GLU A 420 5.14 31.89 2.69
C GLU A 420 6.48 32.40 2.15
N LYS A 421 6.73 32.33 0.83
CA LYS A 421 8.01 32.66 0.18
C LYS A 421 9.19 31.99 0.88
N GLN A 422 9.04 30.69 1.24
CA GLN A 422 10.00 29.99 2.07
C GLN A 422 10.46 28.67 1.46
N PHE A 423 11.77 28.48 1.45
CA PHE A 423 12.41 27.20 1.22
C PHE A 423 12.46 26.41 2.52
N PHE A 424 12.15 25.12 2.45
CA PHE A 424 12.27 24.16 3.55
C PHE A 424 12.93 22.90 3.07
N PHE A 425 13.67 22.22 3.94
CA PHE A 425 14.33 20.97 3.60
C PHE A 425 14.45 20.04 4.80
N ASN A 426 14.63 18.74 4.49
CA ASN A 426 14.97 17.69 5.42
C ASN A 426 16.04 16.81 4.78
N LEU A 427 17.18 16.65 5.45
CA LEU A 427 18.36 15.95 4.97
C LEU A 427 18.78 14.88 5.99
N PRO A 428 18.17 13.69 5.99
CA PRO A 428 18.71 12.55 6.71
C PRO A 428 19.88 11.93 5.93
N PHE A 429 20.98 11.76 6.64
CA PHE A 429 22.19 11.09 6.20
C PHE A 429 22.48 9.94 7.15
N THR A 430 22.61 8.72 6.64
CA THR A 430 22.80 7.52 7.45
C THR A 430 24.03 6.76 6.96
N PHE A 431 24.94 6.50 7.87
CA PHE A 431 26.07 5.63 7.62
C PHE A 431 25.93 4.34 8.46
N TYR A 432 25.65 3.21 7.76
CA TYR A 432 25.57 1.91 8.39
C TYR A 432 26.98 1.36 8.65
N LEU A 433 27.24 1.04 9.89
CA LEU A 433 28.47 0.38 10.35
C LEU A 433 28.31 -1.15 10.26
N ASP A 434 27.13 -1.65 10.68
CA ASP A 434 26.76 -3.06 10.53
C ASP A 434 25.24 -3.19 10.34
N ARG A 435 24.83 -3.49 9.12
CA ARG A 435 23.41 -3.67 8.77
C ARG A 435 22.75 -4.89 9.42
N LYS A 436 23.54 -5.87 9.87
CA LYS A 436 23.02 -7.06 10.52
C LYS A 436 22.45 -6.75 11.91
N HIS A 437 23.09 -5.83 12.62
CA HIS A 437 22.67 -5.38 13.95
C HIS A 437 22.03 -3.97 13.91
N ASP A 438 21.62 -3.54 12.73
CA ASP A 438 21.08 -2.18 12.50
C ASP A 438 21.93 -1.06 13.13
N ALA A 439 23.27 -1.27 13.13
CA ALA A 439 24.23 -0.33 13.68
C ALA A 439 24.51 0.79 12.70
N TYR A 440 24.15 2.01 13.04
CA TYR A 440 24.38 3.16 12.17
C TYR A 440 24.58 4.46 12.94
N ILE A 441 25.24 5.41 12.30
CA ILE A 441 25.26 6.81 12.71
C ILE A 441 24.38 7.59 11.72
N ARG A 442 23.48 8.40 12.27
CA ARG A 442 22.58 9.21 11.45
C ARG A 442 22.59 10.66 11.86
N THR A 443 22.62 11.52 10.85
CA THR A 443 22.45 12.95 11.00
C THR A 443 21.16 13.35 10.33
N GLU A 444 20.31 14.07 11.03
CA GLU A 444 19.07 14.64 10.50
C GLU A 444 19.15 16.15 10.61
N TRP A 445 19.12 16.81 9.46
CA TRP A 445 19.10 18.26 9.40
C TRP A 445 17.81 18.72 8.74
N ASP A 446 17.05 19.51 9.47
CA ASP A 446 15.74 20.02 9.05
C ASP A 446 15.67 21.52 9.20
N SER A 447 14.99 22.19 8.28
CA SER A 447 14.71 23.62 8.33
C SER A 447 13.31 23.91 7.80
N GLY A 448 12.54 24.72 8.53
CA GLY A 448 11.18 25.09 8.14
C GLY A 448 10.54 26.07 9.11
N ARG A 449 9.30 26.46 8.80
CA ARG A 449 8.50 27.27 9.72
C ARG A 449 7.72 26.37 10.67
N ARG A 450 7.69 26.76 11.94
CA ARG A 450 6.87 26.14 12.97
C ARG A 450 5.91 27.17 13.57
N MET A 451 4.80 26.69 14.06
CA MET A 451 3.83 27.52 14.76
C MET A 451 3.93 27.27 16.26
N THR A 452 3.91 28.32 17.06
CA THR A 452 3.87 28.19 18.51
C THR A 452 2.49 27.72 18.95
N SER A 453 2.38 27.23 20.17
CA SER A 453 1.11 26.84 20.78
C SER A 453 0.23 28.07 21.03
N SER A 454 -1.04 27.98 20.64
CA SER A 454 -2.04 28.98 20.98
C SER A 454 -2.23 29.13 22.51
N GLU A 455 -2.13 28.03 23.25
CA GLU A 455 -2.25 28.02 24.70
C GLU A 455 -1.16 28.86 25.37
N VAL A 456 0.08 28.77 24.87
CA VAL A 456 1.19 29.57 25.36
C VAL A 456 0.98 31.07 25.05
N VAL A 457 0.48 31.38 23.85
CA VAL A 457 0.12 32.75 23.46
C VAL A 457 -0.99 33.29 24.35
N ASP A 458 -2.02 32.49 24.64
CA ASP A 458 -3.12 32.87 25.53
C ASP A 458 -2.65 33.07 26.98
N ALA A 459 -1.67 32.32 27.46
CA ALA A 459 -1.06 32.51 28.76
C ALA A 459 -0.32 33.87 28.83
N ILE A 460 0.43 34.21 27.77
CA ILE A 460 1.13 35.52 27.67
C ILE A 460 0.10 36.66 27.67
N LYS A 461 -0.99 36.53 26.92
CA LYS A 461 -2.10 37.49 26.89
C LYS A 461 -2.71 37.73 28.27
N LYS A 462 -2.88 36.68 29.08
CA LYS A 462 -3.43 36.78 30.43
C LYS A 462 -2.48 37.48 31.41
N GLU A 463 -1.18 37.30 31.26
CA GLU A 463 -0.19 37.92 32.15
C GLU A 463 -0.09 39.46 31.96
N ARG A 464 -0.46 39.97 30.79
CA ARG A 464 -0.31 41.40 30.42
C ARG A 464 -1.57 41.95 29.73
N ALA A 465 -2.68 42.02 30.45
CA ALA A 465 -4.03 42.15 29.85
C ALA A 465 -4.36 43.51 29.18
N ASP A 466 -3.64 44.62 29.41
CA ASP A 466 -4.38 45.91 29.36
C ASP A 466 -4.03 46.93 28.28
N SER A 467 -3.11 46.73 27.34
CA SER A 467 -2.82 47.80 26.35
C SER A 467 -2.25 47.36 25.00
N ILE A 468 -2.19 46.11 24.71
CA ILE A 468 -1.49 45.60 23.52
C ILE A 468 -2.47 44.83 22.62
N ASP A 469 -2.53 45.18 21.33
CA ASP A 469 -3.20 44.31 20.31
C ASP A 469 -2.38 43.05 20.06
N TRP A 470 -2.65 42.02 20.83
CA TRP A 470 -1.94 40.76 20.80
C TRP A 470 -2.06 40.04 19.46
N ASP A 471 -3.12 40.26 18.69
CA ASP A 471 -3.35 39.60 17.41
C ASP A 471 -2.46 40.24 16.32
N ALA A 472 -2.16 41.54 16.43
CA ALA A 472 -1.20 42.25 15.59
C ALA A 472 0.24 41.78 15.82
N LEU A 473 0.58 41.28 17.00
CA LEU A 473 1.96 40.93 17.38
C LEU A 473 2.46 39.62 16.72
N ASN A 474 1.57 38.81 16.13
CA ASN A 474 1.94 37.59 15.39
C ASN A 474 2.91 36.64 16.14
N LEU A 475 2.70 36.41 17.42
CA LEU A 475 3.59 35.63 18.30
C LEU A 475 3.60 34.11 17.94
N THR A 476 2.78 33.67 16.97
CA THR A 476 2.55 32.29 16.66
C THR A 476 3.55 31.66 15.67
N TYR A 477 4.44 32.48 15.06
CA TYR A 477 5.32 32.00 14.01
C TYR A 477 6.79 32.21 14.32
N PHE A 478 7.58 31.16 14.12
CA PHE A 478 9.04 31.18 14.21
C PHE A 478 9.69 30.31 13.15
N ARG A 479 10.95 30.63 12.82
CA ARG A 479 11.82 29.75 12.02
C ARG A 479 12.47 28.75 12.95
N SER A 480 12.41 27.47 12.57
CA SER A 480 13.04 26.39 13.30
C SER A 480 14.13 25.73 12.44
N HIS A 481 15.31 25.59 13.02
CA HIS A 481 16.38 24.74 12.50
C HIS A 481 16.62 23.62 13.50
N TYR A 482 16.67 22.43 13.00
CA TYR A 482 16.80 21.22 13.78
C TYR A 482 17.98 20.41 13.25
N LEU A 483 18.86 19.98 14.14
CA LEU A 483 19.97 19.10 13.85
C LEU A 483 20.01 18.02 14.92
N LYS A 484 19.84 16.76 14.53
CA LYS A 484 19.99 15.59 15.39
C LYS A 484 21.12 14.72 14.84
N VAL A 485 22.09 14.42 15.68
CA VAL A 485 23.19 13.48 15.37
C VAL A 485 23.13 12.37 16.39
N PHE A 486 22.98 11.13 15.93
CA PHE A 486 22.82 10.00 16.83
C PHE A 486 23.41 8.71 16.26
N ALA A 487 23.76 7.82 17.17
CA ALA A 487 24.14 6.45 16.88
C ALA A 487 23.03 5.50 17.33
N HIS A 488 22.75 4.52 16.52
CA HIS A 488 21.79 3.45 16.81
C HIS A 488 22.47 2.10 16.73
N TYR A 489 22.06 1.19 17.62
CA TYR A 489 22.57 -0.18 17.65
C TYR A 489 21.52 -1.13 18.21
N ASP A 490 21.25 -2.23 17.49
CA ASP A 490 20.40 -3.33 17.93
C ASP A 490 21.29 -4.50 18.42
N PRO A 491 21.59 -4.61 19.74
CA PRO A 491 22.35 -5.75 20.26
C PRO A 491 21.64 -7.09 20.03
N THR A 492 20.33 -7.07 20.04
CA THR A 492 19.46 -8.20 19.70
C THR A 492 18.24 -7.70 18.91
N PRO A 493 17.50 -8.57 18.21
CA PRO A 493 16.24 -8.17 17.54
C PRO A 493 15.18 -7.59 18.49
N GLN A 494 15.29 -7.89 19.80
CA GLN A 494 14.39 -7.42 20.84
C GLN A 494 14.76 -6.04 21.39
N TRP A 495 16.03 -5.71 21.43
CA TRP A 495 16.52 -4.49 22.04
C TRP A 495 17.25 -3.60 21.07
N GLY A 496 16.95 -2.30 21.11
CA GLY A 496 17.66 -1.26 20.38
C GLY A 496 18.02 -0.11 21.31
N LEU A 497 19.16 0.50 21.06
CA LEU A 497 19.68 1.65 21.78
C LEU A 497 20.00 2.76 20.79
N GLU A 498 19.52 3.97 21.08
CA GLU A 498 19.87 5.17 20.35
C GLU A 498 20.40 6.22 21.32
N THR A 499 21.52 6.83 21.00
CA THR A 499 22.09 7.92 21.79
C THR A 499 22.68 8.99 20.88
N GLY A 500 22.58 10.23 21.29
CA GLY A 500 23.07 11.32 20.47
C GLY A 500 22.85 12.70 21.08
N ILE A 501 22.92 13.70 20.21
CA ILE A 501 22.72 15.11 20.56
C ILE A 501 21.69 15.70 19.57
N ILE A 502 20.80 16.48 20.11
CA ILE A 502 19.80 17.23 19.35
C ILE A 502 19.97 18.74 19.61
N THR A 503 20.02 19.49 18.53
CA THR A 503 20.10 20.96 18.59
C THR A 503 18.89 21.54 17.90
N ARG A 504 18.19 22.46 18.58
CA ARG A 504 17.07 23.21 18.01
C ARG A 504 17.34 24.69 18.14
N LYS A 505 17.35 25.39 17.00
CA LYS A 505 17.45 26.85 16.97
C LYS A 505 16.14 27.42 16.44
N ARG A 506 15.53 28.30 17.21
CA ARG A 506 14.27 28.95 16.87
C ARG A 506 14.42 30.46 16.95
N ARG A 507 13.92 31.12 15.92
CA ARG A 507 13.91 32.58 15.84
C ARG A 507 12.51 33.04 15.41
N ALA A 508 11.94 33.95 16.16
CA ALA A 508 10.69 34.60 15.81
C ALA A 508 10.78 35.24 14.43
N ILE A 509 9.71 35.22 13.66
CA ILE A 509 9.65 35.85 12.34
C ILE A 509 9.37 37.32 12.50
N PHE A 510 8.51 37.67 13.45
CA PHE A 510 8.15 39.03 13.81
C PHE A 510 8.75 39.31 15.20
N THR A 511 9.92 39.96 15.22
CA THR A 511 10.69 40.19 16.47
C THR A 511 10.07 41.24 17.36
N ASP A 512 9.39 42.23 16.76
CA ASP A 512 8.86 43.39 17.49
C ASP A 512 7.79 43.00 18.51
N GLY A 513 6.93 42.02 18.15
CA GLY A 513 5.94 41.48 19.06
C GLY A 513 6.53 40.80 20.30
N PHE A 514 7.64 40.08 20.12
CA PHE A 514 8.34 39.45 21.24
C PHE A 514 9.01 40.44 22.13
N SER A 515 9.60 41.51 21.56
CA SER A 515 10.21 42.61 22.33
C SER A 515 9.15 43.38 23.15
N GLN A 516 7.97 43.65 22.56
CA GLN A 516 6.86 44.28 23.27
C GLN A 516 6.29 43.40 24.39
N ALA A 517 6.28 42.09 24.19
CA ALA A 517 5.88 41.11 25.21
C ALA A 517 6.96 40.84 26.25
N ASP A 518 8.14 41.50 26.16
CA ASP A 518 9.34 41.27 26.99
C ASP A 518 9.73 39.78 27.03
N LYS A 519 9.68 39.16 25.88
CA LYS A 519 10.05 37.74 25.70
C LYS A 519 11.21 37.64 24.71
N PRO A 520 12.15 36.69 24.90
CA PRO A 520 13.24 36.50 23.96
C PRO A 520 12.73 36.11 22.57
N SER A 521 13.29 36.72 21.53
CA SER A 521 12.94 36.42 20.12
C SER A 521 13.68 35.22 19.54
N HIS A 522 14.62 34.62 20.26
CA HIS A 522 15.40 33.49 19.82
C HIS A 522 15.70 32.53 20.96
N TYR A 523 15.70 31.23 20.61
CA TYR A 523 15.95 30.12 21.53
C TYR A 523 16.88 29.14 20.87
N THR A 524 17.82 28.62 21.64
CA THR A 524 18.69 27.54 21.26
C THR A 524 18.67 26.49 22.36
N SER A 525 18.34 25.28 22.01
CA SER A 525 18.47 24.12 22.91
C SER A 525 19.49 23.14 22.34
N VAL A 526 20.37 22.68 23.19
CA VAL A 526 21.27 21.56 22.90
C VAL A 526 21.07 20.54 23.99
N ALA A 527 20.65 19.33 23.58
CA ALA A 527 20.26 18.28 24.50
C ALA A 527 20.86 16.94 24.07
N PRO A 528 21.65 16.28 24.93
CA PRO A 528 21.86 14.85 24.79
C PRO A 528 20.53 14.10 24.91
N LEU A 529 20.43 13.00 24.16
CA LEU A 529 19.26 12.13 24.14
C LEU A 529 19.67 10.67 24.28
N LEU A 530 18.79 9.91 24.89
CA LEU A 530 18.86 8.46 25.01
C LEU A 530 17.49 7.86 24.68
N GLU A 531 17.45 6.93 23.74
CA GLU A 531 16.25 6.16 23.45
C GLU A 531 16.52 4.67 23.61
N LEU A 532 15.67 3.98 24.35
CA LEU A 532 15.68 2.54 24.49
C LEU A 532 14.45 1.97 23.78
N THR A 533 14.67 1.07 22.83
CA THR A 533 13.63 0.36 22.11
C THR A 533 13.53 -1.08 22.58
N TYR A 534 12.30 -1.53 22.88
CA TYR A 534 12.02 -2.92 23.24
C TYR A 534 10.96 -3.52 22.29
N ARG A 535 11.27 -4.66 21.70
CA ARG A 535 10.45 -5.42 20.75
C ARG A 535 10.29 -6.87 21.25
N PRO A 536 9.25 -7.18 22.04
CA PRO A 536 9.10 -8.50 22.67
C PRO A 536 9.22 -9.68 21.70
N THR A 537 8.68 -9.54 20.50
CA THR A 537 8.65 -10.57 19.46
C THR A 537 9.57 -10.26 18.27
N GLY A 538 10.55 -9.38 18.45
CA GLY A 538 11.44 -8.91 17.39
C GLY A 538 10.75 -7.91 16.46
N TYR A 539 11.27 -7.76 15.24
CA TYR A 539 10.86 -6.71 14.28
C TYR A 539 9.42 -6.76 13.79
N ASN A 540 8.72 -7.87 13.93
CA ASN A 540 7.35 -8.05 13.45
C ASN A 540 6.27 -7.86 14.52
N GLY A 541 6.64 -7.45 15.72
CA GLY A 541 5.75 -7.32 16.87
C GLY A 541 5.49 -5.88 17.31
N PRO A 542 4.95 -5.74 18.53
CA PRO A 542 4.83 -4.44 19.19
C PRO A 542 6.21 -3.83 19.43
N VAL A 543 6.28 -2.51 19.37
CA VAL A 543 7.49 -1.74 19.63
C VAL A 543 7.20 -0.78 20.78
N PHE A 544 8.00 -0.83 21.81
CA PHE A 544 7.96 0.10 22.92
C PHE A 544 9.23 0.92 22.92
N THR A 545 9.13 2.22 23.15
CA THR A 545 10.27 3.12 23.23
C THR A 545 10.22 3.93 24.52
N LEU A 546 11.37 4.12 25.12
CA LEU A 546 11.58 5.03 26.25
C LEU A 546 12.60 6.07 25.79
N ASP A 547 12.17 7.30 25.72
CA ASP A 547 12.98 8.46 25.32
C ASP A 547 13.30 9.32 26.54
N TYR A 548 14.56 9.70 26.69
CA TYR A 548 15.04 10.67 27.65
C TYR A 548 15.86 11.74 26.95
N GLU A 549 15.56 12.99 27.25
CA GLU A 549 16.23 14.16 26.68
C GLU A 549 16.40 15.25 27.73
N ARG A 550 17.63 15.79 27.86
CA ARG A 550 17.91 16.88 28.79
C ARG A 550 18.73 17.97 28.14
N SER A 551 18.24 19.19 28.17
CA SER A 551 18.96 20.37 27.69
C SER A 551 19.62 21.10 28.85
N PHE A 552 20.86 21.51 28.63
CA PHE A 552 21.63 22.26 29.62
C PHE A 552 21.89 23.70 29.12
N ARG A 553 21.60 24.68 29.97
CA ARG A 553 21.93 26.07 29.68
C ARG A 553 23.45 26.26 29.62
N GLY A 554 23.93 26.98 28.60
CA GLY A 554 25.36 27.19 28.36
C GLY A 554 26.07 26.16 27.50
N LEU A 555 25.51 24.94 27.35
CA LEU A 555 26.08 23.89 26.51
C LEU A 555 25.98 24.29 25.03
N MET A 556 27.12 24.47 24.34
CA MET A 556 27.21 24.83 22.91
C MET A 556 26.31 26.02 22.53
N GLY A 557 26.14 26.99 23.42
CA GLY A 557 25.32 28.18 23.22
C GLY A 557 23.81 27.97 23.47
N SER A 558 23.43 26.91 24.14
CA SER A 558 22.05 26.66 24.61
C SER A 558 21.66 27.75 25.63
N ASN A 559 20.52 28.39 25.43
CA ASN A 559 19.94 29.34 26.38
C ASN A 559 18.71 28.79 27.09
N THR A 560 18.32 27.54 26.80
CA THR A 560 17.20 26.84 27.43
C THR A 560 17.64 25.65 28.27
N ALA A 561 16.91 25.36 29.34
CA ALA A 561 17.09 24.17 30.16
C ALA A 561 15.75 23.46 30.33
N TYR A 562 15.74 22.16 30.04
CA TYR A 562 14.59 21.30 30.28
C TYR A 562 15.03 19.84 30.40
N GLU A 563 14.17 19.05 30.99
CA GLU A 563 14.31 17.60 31.07
C GLU A 563 12.97 16.94 30.78
N ARG A 564 12.95 15.96 29.89
CA ARG A 564 11.73 15.23 29.53
C ARG A 564 11.94 13.75 29.43
N MET A 565 10.86 13.02 29.67
CA MET A 565 10.76 11.58 29.44
C MET A 565 9.51 11.28 28.63
N GLU A 566 9.60 10.29 27.76
CA GLU A 566 8.47 9.80 26.96
C GLU A 566 8.50 8.28 26.86
N ILE A 567 7.35 7.66 27.03
CA ILE A 567 7.12 6.25 26.76
C ILE A 567 6.08 6.16 25.65
N ASP A 568 6.39 5.40 24.61
CA ASP A 568 5.46 5.17 23.49
C ASP A 568 5.43 3.68 23.13
N GLY A 569 4.25 3.15 22.90
CA GLY A 569 4.04 1.79 22.43
C GLY A 569 3.22 1.79 21.16
N GLN A 570 3.63 1.06 20.16
CA GLN A 570 2.92 0.96 18.89
C GLN A 570 2.87 -0.48 18.38
N TYR A 571 1.74 -0.85 17.80
CA TYR A 571 1.54 -2.17 17.23
C TYR A 571 0.55 -2.16 16.08
N ILE A 572 0.92 -2.82 14.98
CA ILE A 572 0.03 -3.08 13.86
C ILE A 572 -0.28 -4.57 13.84
N HIS A 573 -1.45 -4.93 14.34
CA HIS A 573 -1.92 -6.30 14.33
C HIS A 573 -2.67 -6.62 13.05
N ARG A 574 -2.14 -7.54 12.25
CA ARG A 574 -2.82 -8.00 11.02
C ARG A 574 -3.83 -9.09 11.38
N LEU A 575 -5.11 -8.76 11.29
CA LEU A 575 -6.22 -9.69 11.50
C LEU A 575 -6.45 -10.60 10.29
N SER A 576 -6.20 -10.08 9.11
CA SER A 576 -6.22 -10.79 7.83
C SER A 576 -5.31 -10.09 6.83
N ALA A 577 -5.16 -10.62 5.62
CA ALA A 577 -4.36 -9.97 4.58
C ALA A 577 -4.79 -8.53 4.26
N LEU A 578 -6.08 -8.21 4.42
CA LEU A 578 -6.66 -6.91 4.11
C LEU A 578 -7.20 -6.15 5.32
N SER A 579 -7.18 -6.73 6.51
CA SER A 579 -7.71 -6.09 7.72
C SER A 579 -6.62 -5.98 8.77
N SER A 580 -6.45 -4.80 9.34
CA SER A 580 -5.48 -4.52 10.39
C SER A 580 -6.08 -3.68 11.52
N LEU A 581 -5.55 -3.87 12.69
CA LEU A 581 -5.78 -3.04 13.87
C LEU A 581 -4.46 -2.35 14.19
N GLN A 582 -4.44 -1.04 14.09
CA GLN A 582 -3.30 -0.20 14.44
C GLN A 582 -3.56 0.40 15.80
N MET A 583 -2.60 0.27 16.70
CA MET A 583 -2.72 0.74 18.08
C MET A 583 -1.47 1.53 18.43
N ARG A 584 -1.65 2.64 19.10
CA ARG A 584 -0.58 3.43 19.69
C ARG A 584 -1.03 3.93 21.05
N ALA A 585 -0.18 3.83 22.04
CA ALA A 585 -0.39 4.42 23.35
C ALA A 585 0.93 5.04 23.82
N GLY A 586 0.85 6.20 24.45
CA GLY A 586 2.06 6.86 24.91
C GLY A 586 1.77 7.87 26.00
N ALA A 587 2.78 8.15 26.79
CA ALA A 587 2.78 9.18 27.82
C ALA A 587 4.12 9.89 27.82
N GLY A 588 4.10 11.19 28.01
CA GLY A 588 5.31 12.02 28.11
C GLY A 588 5.11 13.11 29.13
N PHE A 589 6.20 13.49 29.78
CA PHE A 589 6.18 14.55 30.79
C PHE A 589 7.55 15.25 30.86
N TYR A 590 7.50 16.50 31.30
CA TYR A 590 8.69 17.26 31.66
C TYR A 590 8.90 17.16 33.16
N THR A 591 10.08 16.71 33.57
CA THR A 591 10.50 16.72 34.98
C THR A 591 11.04 18.08 35.38
N HIS A 592 11.59 18.82 34.40
CA HIS A 592 12.08 20.18 34.60
C HIS A 592 11.78 21.04 33.37
N LYS A 593 11.30 22.25 33.59
CA LYS A 593 11.17 23.33 32.61
C LYS A 593 11.87 24.56 33.18
N GLY A 594 12.71 25.19 32.38
CA GLY A 594 13.33 26.45 32.73
C GLY A 594 12.32 27.61 32.75
N PRO A 595 12.76 28.83 33.20
CA PRO A 595 11.87 29.98 33.29
C PRO A 595 11.27 30.44 31.96
N ASP A 596 11.97 30.21 30.84
CA ASP A 596 11.53 30.58 29.49
C ASP A 596 10.83 29.41 28.78
N SER A 597 10.06 28.61 29.50
CA SER A 597 9.49 27.35 29.06
C SER A 597 8.49 27.48 27.90
N TYR A 598 7.92 28.62 27.65
CA TYR A 598 6.93 28.78 26.58
C TYR A 598 7.47 28.59 25.16
N PHE A 599 8.79 28.64 25.00
CA PHE A 599 9.47 28.30 23.74
C PHE A 599 10.08 26.91 23.71
N LEU A 600 9.85 26.11 24.72
CA LEU A 600 10.22 24.71 24.65
C LEU A 600 9.54 24.08 23.45
N ASP A 601 10.28 23.22 22.79
CA ASP A 601 9.76 22.53 21.64
C ASP A 601 8.76 21.46 22.07
N TYR A 602 7.53 21.88 22.14
CA TYR A 602 6.44 20.96 22.41
C TYR A 602 6.23 19.94 21.30
N THR A 603 6.87 20.14 20.14
CA THR A 603 7.01 19.11 19.12
C THR A 603 8.04 18.04 19.50
N ASN A 604 8.67 18.15 20.68
CA ASN A 604 9.58 17.14 21.19
C ASN A 604 8.87 15.82 21.52
N PHE A 605 7.61 15.84 21.88
CA PHE A 605 6.87 14.61 22.03
C PHE A 605 6.72 13.94 20.67
N ARG A 606 7.00 12.64 20.66
CA ARG A 606 7.06 11.87 19.43
C ARG A 606 5.74 11.95 18.65
N GLU A 607 5.79 12.63 17.52
CA GLU A 607 4.69 12.64 16.57
C GLU A 607 4.66 11.29 15.83
N ASN A 608 3.57 11.01 15.16
CA ASN A 608 3.26 9.84 14.38
C ASN A 608 4.44 9.08 13.76
N ASN A 609 4.90 8.02 14.39
CA ASN A 609 5.94 7.13 13.88
C ASN A 609 5.41 5.75 13.47
N VAL A 610 4.09 5.61 13.25
CA VAL A 610 3.53 4.35 12.79
C VAL A 610 4.02 4.08 11.37
N PRO A 611 4.69 2.95 11.12
CA PRO A 611 5.18 2.64 9.78
C PRO A 611 4.04 2.54 8.76
N GLY A 612 4.16 3.22 7.64
CA GLY A 612 3.29 3.05 6.49
C GLY A 612 2.38 4.22 6.13
N GLY A 613 2.38 5.33 6.90
CA GLY A 613 1.54 6.48 6.61
C GLY A 613 2.12 7.41 5.54
N TRP A 614 1.33 7.71 4.53
CA TRP A 614 1.47 8.87 3.66
C TRP A 614 0.40 9.90 4.02
N ASN A 615 0.37 11.04 3.32
CA ASN A 615 -0.44 12.22 3.63
C ASN A 615 -1.95 12.01 3.88
N ASP A 616 -2.49 10.87 3.57
CA ASP A 616 -3.88 10.47 3.77
C ASP A 616 -4.07 9.37 4.84
N ASP A 617 -3.00 9.06 5.57
CA ASP A 617 -3.06 8.10 6.67
C ASP A 617 -3.27 8.86 7.97
N TRP A 618 -4.53 8.94 8.38
CA TRP A 618 -4.96 9.58 9.62
C TRP A 618 -4.91 8.64 10.83
N ALA A 619 -4.34 7.45 10.65
CA ALA A 619 -4.19 6.50 11.73
C ALA A 619 -3.20 7.02 12.77
N CYS A 620 -3.55 6.91 14.04
CA CYS A 620 -2.74 7.36 15.16
C CYS A 620 -2.41 8.86 15.18
N SER A 621 -3.22 9.68 14.52
CA SER A 621 -3.15 11.14 14.56
C SER A 621 -4.45 11.76 15.07
N PHE A 622 -4.35 12.96 15.63
CA PHE A 622 -5.49 13.80 15.97
C PHE A 622 -5.75 14.75 14.80
N GLU A 623 -6.97 14.75 14.28
CA GLU A 623 -7.32 15.53 13.09
C GLU A 623 -7.97 16.88 13.42
N LEU A 624 -8.64 16.98 14.55
CA LEU A 624 -9.30 18.19 15.03
C LEU A 624 -8.48 18.88 16.11
N LEU A 625 -7.60 18.16 16.78
CA LEU A 625 -6.72 18.73 17.77
C LEU A 625 -5.61 19.54 17.09
N ASN A 626 -5.45 20.79 17.48
CA ASN A 626 -4.24 21.49 17.18
C ASN A 626 -3.07 20.76 17.87
N SER A 627 -2.15 20.20 17.09
CA SER A 627 -1.00 19.41 17.61
C SER A 627 -0.19 20.19 18.66
N ASN A 628 -0.18 21.51 18.59
CA ASN A 628 0.48 22.35 19.56
C ASN A 628 -0.17 22.30 20.97
N TRP A 629 -1.43 21.91 21.08
CA TRP A 629 -2.11 21.88 22.37
C TRP A 629 -1.50 20.85 23.32
N TYR A 630 -1.34 19.63 22.89
CA TYR A 630 -0.75 18.61 23.77
C TYR A 630 0.77 18.71 23.84
N ASN A 631 1.41 19.20 22.78
CA ASN A 631 2.84 19.49 22.77
C ASN A 631 3.21 20.62 23.73
N ALA A 632 2.32 21.55 24.03
CA ALA A 632 2.50 22.64 24.99
C ALA A 632 2.34 22.20 26.45
N SER A 633 1.77 21.02 26.70
CA SER A 633 1.47 20.55 28.04
C SER A 633 2.69 20.01 28.75
N GLU A 634 2.69 20.10 30.08
CA GLU A 634 3.76 19.53 30.92
C GLU A 634 3.79 18.01 30.86
N TYR A 635 2.62 17.43 30.64
CA TYR A 635 2.44 16.00 30.45
C TYR A 635 1.35 15.73 29.43
N TYR A 636 1.39 14.56 28.85
CA TYR A 636 0.27 13.99 28.07
C TYR A 636 0.19 12.49 28.29
N VAL A 637 -1.02 11.95 28.13
CA VAL A 637 -1.30 10.54 27.93
C VAL A 637 -2.19 10.41 26.71
N ARG A 638 -1.82 9.57 25.76
CA ARG A 638 -2.61 9.36 24.54
C ARG A 638 -2.85 7.88 24.24
N ALA A 639 -3.95 7.61 23.59
CA ALA A 639 -4.25 6.32 22.99
C ALA A 639 -4.90 6.55 21.62
N ASN A 640 -4.41 5.84 20.61
CA ASN A 640 -4.91 5.93 19.26
C ASN A 640 -5.15 4.50 18.73
N ILE A 641 -6.33 4.27 18.18
CA ILE A 641 -6.73 2.99 17.61
C ILE A 641 -7.33 3.25 16.24
N ALA A 642 -6.89 2.50 15.24
CA ALA A 642 -7.47 2.52 13.92
C ALA A 642 -7.71 1.10 13.43
N TYR A 643 -8.94 0.79 13.07
CA TYR A 643 -9.32 -0.47 12.44
C TYR A 643 -9.52 -0.27 10.94
N GLU A 644 -8.78 -1.02 10.14
CA GLU A 644 -8.84 -1.00 8.69
C GLU A 644 -9.43 -2.30 8.14
N SER A 645 -10.38 -2.19 7.21
CA SER A 645 -10.92 -3.34 6.48
C SER A 645 -11.51 -2.87 5.14
N PRO A 646 -11.45 -3.66 4.06
CA PRO A 646 -12.08 -3.32 2.79
C PRO A 646 -13.60 -3.54 2.78
N LEU A 647 -14.17 -4.12 3.85
CA LEU A 647 -15.56 -4.59 3.88
C LEU A 647 -16.24 -4.22 5.20
N MET A 648 -16.58 -2.94 5.37
CA MET A 648 -17.30 -2.48 6.57
C MET A 648 -18.72 -1.99 6.26
N LEU A 649 -18.89 -0.74 5.88
CA LEU A 649 -20.19 -0.09 5.69
C LEU A 649 -20.43 0.25 4.21
N LEU A 650 -19.70 1.22 3.68
CA LEU A 650 -19.91 1.77 2.33
C LEU A 650 -19.56 0.77 1.23
N SER A 651 -18.56 -0.06 1.45
CA SER A 651 -18.17 -1.12 0.50
C SER A 651 -19.26 -2.19 0.29
N ARG A 652 -20.23 -2.30 1.21
CA ARG A 652 -21.38 -3.21 1.06
C ARG A 652 -22.50 -2.63 0.21
N LEU A 653 -22.51 -1.32 -0.02
CA LEU A 653 -23.49 -0.67 -0.86
C LEU A 653 -23.27 -1.02 -2.34
N PRO A 654 -24.32 -1.36 -3.10
CA PRO A 654 -24.20 -1.84 -4.48
C PRO A 654 -23.47 -0.88 -5.42
N LEU A 655 -23.68 0.43 -5.25
CA LEU A 655 -23.10 1.49 -6.08
C LEU A 655 -21.66 1.85 -5.68
N CYS A 656 -21.37 1.83 -4.39
CA CYS A 656 -20.09 2.30 -3.84
C CYS A 656 -19.04 1.18 -3.74
N GLY A 657 -19.43 -0.07 -3.63
CA GLY A 657 -18.54 -1.20 -3.33
C GLY A 657 -17.36 -1.38 -4.27
N ARG A 658 -17.52 -1.04 -5.55
CA ARG A 658 -16.43 -1.06 -6.55
C ARG A 658 -15.45 0.09 -6.42
N LEU A 659 -15.88 1.20 -5.83
CA LEU A 659 -15.04 2.40 -5.72
C LEU A 659 -14.17 2.36 -4.47
N ILE A 660 -14.63 1.66 -3.44
CA ILE A 660 -14.00 1.66 -2.12
C ILE A 660 -13.00 0.51 -2.04
N GLU A 661 -11.74 0.86 -1.83
CA GLU A 661 -10.66 -0.10 -1.63
C GLU A 661 -10.48 -0.44 -0.14
N LYS A 662 -10.62 0.55 0.73
CA LYS A 662 -10.44 0.41 2.17
C LYS A 662 -11.37 1.34 2.94
N GLU A 663 -11.81 0.89 4.10
CA GLU A 663 -12.54 1.66 5.08
C GLU A 663 -11.80 1.60 6.41
N ARG A 664 -11.89 2.68 7.20
CA ARG A 664 -11.23 2.79 8.50
C ARG A 664 -12.16 3.40 9.54
N ILE A 665 -12.07 2.90 10.76
CA ILE A 665 -12.67 3.52 11.95
C ILE A 665 -11.51 3.96 12.82
N TYR A 666 -11.59 5.19 13.30
CA TYR A 666 -10.58 5.81 14.14
C TYR A 666 -11.15 6.10 15.53
N PHE A 667 -10.35 5.87 16.53
CA PHE A 667 -10.60 6.29 17.91
C PHE A 667 -9.31 6.85 18.48
N ASN A 668 -9.35 8.10 18.93
CA ASN A 668 -8.20 8.79 19.52
C ASN A 668 -8.63 9.38 20.85
N ALA A 669 -7.83 9.20 21.87
CA ALA A 669 -8.05 9.76 23.20
C ALA A 669 -6.79 10.46 23.71
N LEU A 670 -6.95 11.60 24.34
CA LEU A 670 -5.87 12.42 24.90
C LEU A 670 -6.27 12.95 26.28
N ALA A 671 -5.32 12.89 27.19
CA ALA A 671 -5.39 13.56 28.47
C ALA A 671 -4.18 14.50 28.61
N VAL A 672 -4.43 15.78 28.64
CA VAL A 672 -3.49 16.86 28.97
C VAL A 672 -4.13 17.79 29.97
N ARG A 673 -3.35 18.69 30.58
CA ARG A 673 -3.78 19.55 31.71
C ARG A 673 -5.15 20.21 31.51
N ASN A 674 -5.39 20.81 30.33
CA ASN A 674 -6.62 21.57 30.05
C ASN A 674 -7.63 20.84 29.15
N LEU A 675 -7.26 19.67 28.64
CA LEU A 675 -8.09 18.81 27.77
C LEU A 675 -8.10 17.37 28.31
N ASN A 676 -8.93 17.09 29.30
CA ASN A 676 -9.03 15.78 29.93
C ASN A 676 -10.48 15.41 30.28
N PRO A 677 -11.06 14.38 29.67
CA PRO A 677 -10.58 13.69 28.47
C PRO A 677 -10.93 14.47 27.19
N TYR A 678 -10.04 14.39 26.20
CA TYR A 678 -10.32 14.76 24.83
C TYR A 678 -10.45 13.50 23.99
N ILE A 679 -11.49 13.37 23.20
CA ILE A 679 -11.77 12.17 22.41
C ILE A 679 -12.09 12.58 20.97
N GLU A 680 -11.52 11.88 20.01
CA GLU A 680 -11.90 11.97 18.60
C GLU A 680 -12.38 10.61 18.08
N TRP A 681 -13.50 10.65 17.37
CA TRP A 681 -14.01 9.55 16.57
C TRP A 681 -13.89 9.88 15.09
N GLY A 682 -13.55 8.91 14.30
CA GLY A 682 -13.49 9.11 12.87
C GLY A 682 -13.94 7.88 12.09
N TYR A 683 -14.52 8.13 10.93
CA TYR A 683 -14.75 7.13 9.90
C TYR A 683 -14.23 7.64 8.58
N GLY A 684 -13.42 6.84 7.91
CA GLY A 684 -12.86 7.19 6.62
C GLY A 684 -12.97 6.05 5.62
N PHE A 685 -13.01 6.41 4.37
CA PHE A 685 -12.89 5.46 3.27
C PHE A 685 -11.91 5.97 2.22
N ARG A 686 -11.39 5.05 1.49
CA ARG A 686 -10.43 5.29 0.44
C ARG A 686 -10.86 4.63 -0.84
N THR A 687 -10.81 5.41 -1.91
CA THR A 687 -10.94 4.97 -3.30
C THR A 687 -9.55 4.90 -3.94
N ARG A 688 -9.50 4.67 -5.26
CA ARG A 688 -8.26 4.64 -6.06
C ARG A 688 -7.44 5.93 -6.01
N ALA A 689 -8.10 7.08 -5.94
CA ALA A 689 -7.47 8.39 -6.06
C ALA A 689 -7.78 9.33 -4.89
N ILE A 690 -8.82 9.04 -4.13
CA ILE A 690 -9.34 9.95 -3.11
C ILE A 690 -9.55 9.20 -1.81
N SER A 691 -9.09 9.78 -0.72
CA SER A 691 -9.41 9.39 0.64
C SER A 691 -10.33 10.44 1.25
N VAL A 692 -11.38 10.03 1.92
CA VAL A 692 -12.29 10.90 2.64
C VAL A 692 -12.45 10.39 4.06
N GLY A 693 -12.33 11.28 5.04
CA GLY A 693 -12.52 10.97 6.46
C GLY A 693 -13.41 12.04 7.12
N ALA A 694 -14.36 11.61 7.90
CA ALA A 694 -15.15 12.46 8.77
C ALA A 694 -14.73 12.22 10.22
N PHE A 695 -14.47 13.28 10.95
CA PHE A 695 -14.00 13.25 12.33
C PHE A 695 -14.85 14.13 13.20
N VAL A 696 -15.08 13.69 14.43
CA VAL A 696 -15.83 14.39 15.46
C VAL A 696 -15.02 14.39 16.74
N SER A 697 -14.89 15.53 17.38
CA SER A 697 -14.21 15.67 18.67
C SER A 697 -15.16 16.00 19.80
N GLN A 698 -14.80 15.49 20.97
CA GLN A 698 -15.51 15.69 22.23
C GLN A 698 -14.51 16.07 23.33
N HIS A 699 -14.94 16.97 24.22
CA HIS A 699 -14.22 17.30 25.43
C HIS A 699 -15.16 17.15 26.63
N LYS A 700 -14.78 16.34 27.60
CA LYS A 700 -15.63 16.01 28.75
C LYS A 700 -17.03 15.49 28.34
N TRP A 701 -17.09 14.72 27.25
CA TRP A 701 -18.29 14.16 26.61
C TRP A 701 -19.15 15.15 25.84
N ASP A 702 -18.87 16.46 25.90
CA ASP A 702 -19.57 17.46 25.11
C ASP A 702 -18.97 17.55 23.70
N PHE A 703 -19.85 17.69 22.71
CA PHE A 703 -19.44 17.91 21.32
C PHE A 703 -18.63 19.21 21.20
N LYS A 704 -17.50 19.15 20.52
CA LYS A 704 -16.63 20.31 20.33
C LYS A 704 -16.58 20.75 18.86
N GLU A 705 -16.23 19.84 17.97
CA GLU A 705 -16.01 20.16 16.57
C GLU A 705 -16.20 18.94 15.69
N ALA A 706 -16.54 19.15 14.40
CA ALA A 706 -16.56 18.13 13.38
C ALA A 706 -15.85 18.63 12.12
N THR A 707 -15.16 17.74 11.40
CA THR A 707 -14.48 18.08 10.17
C THR A 707 -14.56 16.94 9.16
N ILE A 708 -14.44 17.32 7.89
CA ILE A 708 -14.22 16.37 6.78
C ILE A 708 -12.83 16.61 6.21
N ARG A 709 -12.03 15.56 6.16
CA ARG A 709 -10.71 15.55 5.54
C ARG A 709 -10.80 14.88 4.18
N VAL A 710 -10.15 15.47 3.19
CA VAL A 710 -10.06 14.91 1.85
C VAL A 710 -8.59 14.85 1.46
N GLY A 711 -8.13 13.65 1.13
CA GLY A 711 -6.80 13.40 0.58
C GLY A 711 -6.92 13.00 -0.89
N ILE A 712 -6.03 13.50 -1.73
CA ILE A 712 -5.94 13.12 -3.14
C ILE A 712 -4.58 12.49 -3.36
N GLU A 713 -4.58 11.23 -3.83
CA GLU A 713 -3.35 10.50 -4.14
C GLU A 713 -3.51 9.78 -5.47
N LEU A 714 -2.82 10.30 -6.48
CA LEU A 714 -2.80 9.71 -7.81
C LEU A 714 -1.56 8.81 -7.94
N PHE A 715 -1.73 7.66 -8.61
CA PHE A 715 -0.62 6.77 -8.98
C PHE A 715 0.17 6.14 -7.81
N ARG A 716 -0.49 5.81 -6.73
CA ARG A 716 0.11 5.24 -5.51
C ARG A 716 0.97 3.99 -5.72
N HIS A 717 0.60 3.14 -6.66
CA HIS A 717 1.22 1.82 -6.87
C HIS A 717 2.02 1.71 -8.17
N TRP A 718 2.27 2.84 -8.84
CA TRP A 718 2.99 2.89 -10.11
C TRP A 718 4.47 3.21 -9.98
#